data_02001a1a56b587bd06a3c6e5e93a147f
#
_entry.id   02001a1a56b587bd06a3c6e5e93a147f
#
_cell.length_a   1.000
_cell.length_b   1.000
_cell.length_c   1.000
_cell.angle_alpha   90.00
_cell.angle_beta   90.00
_cell.angle_gamma   90.00
#
_symmetry.space_group_name_H-M   'P 1'
#
loop_
_entity.id
_entity.type
_entity.pdbx_description
1 polymer ?
#
loop_
_entity_poly.entity_id
_entity_poly.type
_entity_poly.pdbx_seq_one_letter_code
_entity_poly.pdbx_strand_id
1 'polypeptide(L)'
;MSMWSFDLEASGLLEDLDLYYHCGLFKELNKNRFMLFLPLNDRTHYSEEDIEKAKNFILAKKTLYKDFEVRIADFSELEGWLTGNSDWSPTALNCHNCYSYDFMLMERLSGIHFDMFRDPKCMGTINDHQVNLFDTLAMSRILWPDRPLPKGCPDSVFNPVTKKMQPVGPHGLMAWGYALGNQKVQIDDWRDLPLWKYVDRVFEDVIIQELLWKELVAESKGVFYGKSDMQNFMYDPAKEKPKGFKKITWKNALRRGMLQHFLMELQARQGVYFDIDGAIALRDRCDAWMKEIADRVEPQLPLKELSMSQRPKFPEKPFNQDGTISNNGWKWLKDKLGYPVDMSALEFKAPPKRAFTSTGDVSKIGIKWCEEMGCKDPDKMADFLRGYIKGTSTPHPLPKELMDQAISDLQQKRMPDCKIPMKISNQDDIKRYLISAGWLPTMWRTKDVTKDSKKKALPDADVDARVYAYMDELLESEYCDLIINFWNKTDAKFQTTVHKFRSFPNSERIKKEVFGKIRRKARALITSPQLKDTFGHLCPNLEKLNGEMAKDIVLWLSLRNRRSVLDPIKEDKVDTGLLNHPRLKIDHKLPAKSSGLTNTSRQKHSICANMPKPSPKVVMGKEMRSLWGVPPGYFEIGIDGSNLEQLIGAWGAFEFDNGLYYDVVSNGDAHQNNAEAYTKVAGREVSRNDGKPITYGVMYGAQKDKVADMLDISPELGQRVIDALWDANPGLKGRKEDLEKFWEATGKKFIYSFDGHAIWTRSKHSLLNAYQQNGGASLCDLVGILMHHQMVKRGWYDEGVRRIIYYHK
;
A
#
# COMPACT_ATOMS: atom_id res chain seq x y z
N MET A 1 34.33 12.76 -23.35
CA MET A 1 33.16 11.90 -23.15
C MET A 1 31.96 12.79 -23.32
N SER A 2 31.22 12.60 -24.40
CA SER A 2 29.99 13.35 -24.71
C SER A 2 28.82 12.65 -24.00
N MET A 3 28.34 13.26 -22.92
CA MET A 3 27.23 12.70 -22.14
C MET A 3 25.98 13.53 -22.37
N TRP A 4 24.85 12.87 -22.58
CA TRP A 4 23.58 13.49 -22.89
C TRP A 4 22.50 13.04 -21.92
N SER A 5 21.75 13.99 -21.38
CA SER A 5 20.48 13.73 -20.69
C SER A 5 19.36 13.72 -21.69
N PHE A 6 18.39 12.81 -21.57
CA PHE A 6 17.30 12.73 -22.53
C PHE A 6 15.97 12.34 -21.89
N ASP A 7 14.90 12.66 -22.59
CA ASP A 7 13.54 12.26 -22.28
C ASP A 7 12.74 12.08 -23.56
N LEU A 8 11.76 11.17 -23.57
CA LEU A 8 10.87 10.90 -24.69
C LEU A 8 9.42 11.06 -24.25
N GLU A 9 8.60 11.63 -25.13
CA GLU A 9 7.14 11.63 -24.94
C GLU A 9 6.47 10.82 -26.04
N ALA A 10 5.48 10.02 -25.67
CA ALA A 10 4.70 9.19 -26.56
C ALA A 10 3.21 9.19 -26.19
N SER A 11 2.37 8.70 -27.08
CA SER A 11 0.91 8.76 -26.99
C SER A 11 0.27 7.90 -25.91
N GLY A 12 1.06 7.13 -25.17
CA GLY A 12 0.50 6.28 -24.13
C GLY A 12 1.50 5.33 -23.44
N LEU A 13 0.98 4.22 -22.93
CA LEU A 13 1.78 3.20 -22.25
C LEU A 13 2.35 2.18 -23.24
N LEU A 14 3.37 1.44 -22.80
CA LEU A 14 4.03 0.42 -23.65
C LEU A 14 3.10 -0.71 -24.10
N GLU A 15 1.98 -0.92 -23.44
CA GLU A 15 0.97 -1.93 -23.79
C GLU A 15 -0.04 -1.45 -24.83
N ASP A 16 -0.09 -0.15 -25.14
CA ASP A 16 -1.03 0.42 -26.10
C ASP A 16 -0.70 0.00 -27.53
N LEU A 17 -1.69 -0.47 -28.28
CA LEU A 17 -1.49 -1.01 -29.62
C LEU A 17 -1.10 0.06 -30.63
N ASP A 18 -1.63 1.27 -30.49
CA ASP A 18 -1.47 2.43 -31.36
C ASP A 18 -0.49 3.47 -30.80
N LEU A 19 0.58 2.97 -30.18
CA LEU A 19 1.63 3.80 -29.58
C LEU A 19 2.50 4.47 -30.67
N TYR A 20 2.75 5.76 -30.54
CA TYR A 20 3.62 6.55 -31.41
C TYR A 20 4.39 7.62 -30.64
N TYR A 21 5.49 8.13 -31.22
CA TYR A 21 6.26 9.21 -30.62
C TYR A 21 5.59 10.57 -30.80
N HIS A 22 5.65 11.39 -29.76
CA HIS A 22 5.42 12.82 -29.88
C HIS A 22 6.73 13.54 -30.18
N CYS A 23 7.69 13.44 -29.29
CA CYS A 23 9.03 14.02 -29.45
C CYS A 23 10.05 13.33 -28.56
N GLY A 24 11.33 13.56 -28.85
CA GLY A 24 12.44 13.16 -28.02
C GLY A 24 13.49 14.26 -27.98
N LEU A 25 13.91 14.66 -26.78
CA LEU A 25 14.93 15.70 -26.62
C LEU A 25 16.12 15.15 -25.86
N PHE A 26 17.30 15.42 -26.43
CA PHE A 26 18.59 15.11 -25.82
C PHE A 26 19.38 16.40 -25.61
N LYS A 27 19.96 16.56 -24.42
CA LYS A 27 20.77 17.72 -24.05
C LYS A 27 22.16 17.29 -23.64
N GLU A 28 23.20 17.83 -24.25
CA GLU A 28 24.59 17.57 -23.89
C GLU A 28 24.89 18.14 -22.50
N LEU A 29 25.49 17.35 -21.65
CA LEU A 29 25.79 17.71 -20.26
C LEU A 29 26.78 18.87 -20.21
N ASN A 30 26.46 19.92 -19.42
CA ASN A 30 27.24 21.14 -19.27
C ASN A 30 27.40 22.04 -20.54
N LYS A 31 26.62 21.74 -21.57
CA LYS A 31 26.53 22.57 -22.77
C LYS A 31 25.07 22.90 -23.10
N ASN A 32 24.82 23.96 -23.80
CA ASN A 32 23.51 24.32 -24.30
C ASN A 32 23.30 23.75 -25.73
N ARG A 33 23.70 22.50 -25.93
CA ARG A 33 23.51 21.74 -27.17
C ARG A 33 22.35 20.79 -27.01
N PHE A 34 21.44 20.83 -27.97
CA PHE A 34 20.22 20.04 -27.97
C PHE A 34 20.05 19.27 -29.27
N MET A 35 19.62 18.03 -29.20
CA MET A 35 19.17 17.23 -30.33
C MET A 35 17.70 16.91 -30.12
N LEU A 36 16.83 17.43 -30.97
CA LEU A 36 15.39 17.24 -30.93
C LEU A 36 14.96 16.30 -32.05
N PHE A 37 14.32 15.22 -31.69
CA PHE A 37 13.65 14.32 -32.61
C PHE A 37 12.16 14.63 -32.63
N LEU A 38 11.63 14.81 -33.83
CA LEU A 38 10.24 15.05 -34.13
C LEU A 38 9.75 14.05 -35.18
N PRO A 39 8.45 13.73 -35.24
CA PRO A 39 7.87 12.89 -36.28
C PRO A 39 7.67 13.69 -37.58
N LEU A 40 8.80 14.11 -38.21
CA LEU A 40 8.80 15.02 -39.36
C LEU A 40 8.10 14.44 -40.59
N ASN A 41 8.08 13.11 -40.71
CA ASN A 41 7.49 12.36 -41.82
C ASN A 41 6.13 11.74 -41.48
N ASP A 42 5.72 11.77 -40.23
CA ASP A 42 4.41 11.24 -39.80
C ASP A 42 3.32 12.29 -39.97
N ARG A 43 2.55 12.15 -41.05
CA ARG A 43 1.39 12.98 -41.34
C ARG A 43 0.07 12.42 -40.81
N THR A 44 0.12 11.28 -40.14
CA THR A 44 -1.07 10.64 -39.56
C THR A 44 -1.51 11.32 -38.30
N HIS A 45 -0.53 11.73 -37.48
CA HIS A 45 -0.80 12.28 -36.14
C HIS A 45 -0.58 13.80 -36.05
N TYR A 46 0.27 14.40 -36.93
CA TYR A 46 0.61 15.81 -36.87
C TYR A 46 0.55 16.50 -38.23
N SER A 47 -0.04 17.68 -38.25
CA SER A 47 -0.01 18.55 -39.40
C SER A 47 1.37 19.20 -39.56
N GLU A 48 1.66 19.73 -40.76
CA GLU A 48 2.87 20.47 -41.01
C GLU A 48 2.98 21.74 -40.13
N GLU A 49 1.84 22.36 -39.86
CA GLU A 49 1.74 23.53 -38.97
C GLU A 49 2.10 23.17 -37.51
N ASP A 50 1.67 22.02 -37.01
CA ASP A 50 2.01 21.58 -35.65
C ASP A 50 3.49 21.29 -35.50
N ILE A 51 4.10 20.66 -36.50
CA ILE A 51 5.55 20.41 -36.55
C ILE A 51 6.32 21.73 -36.58
N GLU A 52 5.88 22.70 -37.44
CA GLU A 52 6.56 23.97 -37.54
C GLU A 52 6.42 24.81 -36.28
N LYS A 53 5.27 24.78 -35.60
CA LYS A 53 5.09 25.39 -34.28
C LYS A 53 6.04 24.79 -33.24
N ALA A 54 6.22 23.46 -33.24
CA ALA A 54 7.13 22.77 -32.31
C ALA A 54 8.61 23.16 -32.58
N LYS A 55 9.01 23.23 -33.85
CA LYS A 55 10.36 23.75 -34.26
C LYS A 55 10.59 25.18 -33.78
N ASN A 56 9.64 26.07 -34.07
CA ASN A 56 9.72 27.47 -33.67
C ASN A 56 9.77 27.62 -32.14
N PHE A 57 9.05 26.79 -31.39
CA PHE A 57 9.07 26.77 -29.93
C PHE A 57 10.47 26.50 -29.39
N ILE A 58 11.14 25.43 -29.86
CA ILE A 58 12.50 25.11 -29.36
C ILE A 58 13.52 26.16 -29.81
N LEU A 59 13.42 26.69 -31.01
CA LEU A 59 14.30 27.73 -31.52
C LEU A 59 14.18 29.04 -30.72
N ALA A 60 13.00 29.36 -30.22
CA ALA A 60 12.76 30.55 -29.37
C ALA A 60 13.51 30.44 -28.02
N LYS A 61 13.85 29.27 -27.54
CA LYS A 61 14.64 29.06 -26.31
C LYS A 61 16.08 29.64 -26.44
N LYS A 62 16.57 29.92 -27.65
CA LYS A 62 17.84 30.62 -27.91
C LYS A 62 17.97 31.94 -27.14
N THR A 63 16.87 32.60 -26.89
CA THR A 63 16.87 33.90 -26.16
C THR A 63 17.15 33.73 -24.68
N LEU A 64 16.96 32.49 -24.13
CA LEU A 64 17.10 32.17 -22.71
C LEU A 64 18.46 31.59 -22.36
N TYR A 65 19.20 31.04 -23.33
CA TYR A 65 20.45 30.32 -23.10
C TYR A 65 21.58 30.87 -23.95
N LYS A 66 22.70 31.20 -23.32
CA LYS A 66 23.95 31.60 -24.04
C LYS A 66 24.49 30.37 -24.79
N ASP A 67 25.03 30.59 -25.99
CA ASP A 67 25.62 29.55 -26.85
C ASP A 67 24.65 28.37 -27.12
N PHE A 68 23.36 28.69 -27.32
CA PHE A 68 22.33 27.72 -27.62
C PHE A 68 22.47 27.16 -29.05
N GLU A 69 22.67 25.87 -29.14
CA GLU A 69 22.72 25.13 -30.40
C GLU A 69 21.63 24.01 -30.36
N VAL A 70 20.83 23.92 -31.39
CA VAL A 70 19.83 22.83 -31.54
C VAL A 70 19.90 22.28 -32.96
N ARG A 71 19.88 20.93 -33.05
CA ARG A 71 19.63 20.20 -34.28
C ARG A 71 18.28 19.50 -34.17
N ILE A 72 17.53 19.47 -35.25
CA ILE A 72 16.21 18.85 -35.34
C ILE A 72 16.29 17.80 -36.43
N ALA A 73 15.86 16.58 -36.10
CA ALA A 73 15.88 15.40 -36.98
C ALA A 73 14.57 14.62 -36.91
N ASP A 74 14.37 13.75 -37.85
CA ASP A 74 13.28 12.76 -37.83
C ASP A 74 13.66 11.55 -36.95
N PHE A 75 12.67 10.88 -36.36
CA PHE A 75 12.92 9.66 -35.57
C PHE A 75 13.59 8.52 -36.36
N SER A 76 13.49 8.49 -37.67
CA SER A 76 14.24 7.55 -38.52
C SER A 76 15.76 7.73 -38.47
N GLU A 77 16.23 8.89 -38.04
CA GLU A 77 17.64 9.21 -37.87
C GLU A 77 18.18 8.90 -36.45
N LEU A 78 17.29 8.53 -35.51
CA LEU A 78 17.62 8.35 -34.10
C LEU A 78 18.72 7.28 -33.87
N GLU A 79 18.60 6.12 -34.48
CA GLU A 79 19.58 5.02 -34.37
C GLU A 79 20.95 5.46 -34.89
N GLY A 80 21.00 6.05 -36.08
CA GLY A 80 22.23 6.52 -36.68
C GLY A 80 22.95 7.60 -35.84
N TRP A 81 22.17 8.46 -35.18
CA TRP A 81 22.73 9.45 -34.25
C TRP A 81 23.24 8.81 -32.95
N LEU A 82 22.47 7.88 -32.36
CA LEU A 82 22.86 7.19 -31.11
C LEU A 82 24.12 6.35 -31.27
N THR A 83 24.31 5.72 -32.43
CA THR A 83 25.45 4.83 -32.73
C THR A 83 26.57 5.49 -33.54
N GLY A 84 26.40 6.75 -33.90
CA GLY A 84 27.36 7.54 -34.68
C GLY A 84 28.64 7.87 -33.89
N ASN A 85 29.69 8.27 -34.65
CA ASN A 85 30.97 8.69 -34.10
C ASN A 85 31.26 10.20 -34.27
N SER A 86 30.22 10.99 -34.44
CA SER A 86 30.38 12.46 -34.57
C SER A 86 30.59 13.11 -33.19
N ASP A 87 31.05 14.38 -33.18
CA ASP A 87 31.10 15.18 -31.96
C ASP A 87 29.72 15.49 -31.33
N TRP A 88 28.65 15.19 -32.08
CA TRP A 88 27.25 15.27 -31.63
C TRP A 88 26.67 13.91 -31.19
N SER A 89 27.39 12.83 -31.37
CA SER A 89 26.90 11.48 -30.95
C SER A 89 27.23 11.22 -29.50
N PRO A 90 26.36 10.54 -28.76
CA PRO A 90 26.57 10.27 -27.34
C PRO A 90 27.58 9.17 -27.10
N THR A 91 28.52 9.36 -26.17
CA THR A 91 29.31 8.30 -25.57
C THR A 91 28.77 7.83 -24.22
N ALA A 92 27.81 8.60 -23.69
CA ALA A 92 27.04 8.26 -22.49
C ALA A 92 25.66 8.90 -22.53
N LEU A 93 24.67 8.18 -22.04
CA LEU A 93 23.30 8.64 -21.90
C LEU A 93 22.85 8.51 -20.44
N ASN A 94 22.12 9.51 -19.96
CA ASN A 94 21.36 9.39 -18.74
C ASN A 94 19.91 9.83 -18.96
N CYS A 95 19.00 9.15 -18.32
CA CYS A 95 17.62 9.62 -18.22
C CYS A 95 16.97 9.15 -16.92
N HIS A 96 15.71 9.45 -16.73
CA HIS A 96 15.00 9.11 -15.50
C HIS A 96 13.94 8.04 -15.77
N ASN A 97 14.16 6.84 -15.26
CA ASN A 97 13.29 5.67 -15.47
C ASN A 97 13.38 5.04 -16.87
N CYS A 98 14.48 5.27 -17.56
CA CYS A 98 14.65 4.79 -18.93
C CYS A 98 14.69 3.27 -19.05
N TYR A 99 15.15 2.55 -18.05
CA TYR A 99 15.16 1.08 -18.05
C TYR A 99 13.76 0.47 -18.14
N SER A 100 12.75 1.18 -17.59
CA SER A 100 11.36 0.71 -17.59
C SER A 100 10.53 1.24 -18.75
N TYR A 101 10.90 2.39 -19.34
CA TYR A 101 10.06 3.06 -20.33
C TYR A 101 10.81 3.45 -21.60
N ASP A 102 11.73 4.41 -21.57
CA ASP A 102 12.29 5.03 -22.77
C ASP A 102 13.09 4.05 -23.65
N PHE A 103 13.89 3.18 -23.05
CA PHE A 103 14.61 2.13 -23.79
C PHE A 103 13.65 1.16 -24.45
N MET A 104 12.54 0.85 -23.77
CA MET A 104 11.50 -0.02 -24.31
C MET A 104 10.72 0.62 -25.44
N LEU A 105 10.45 1.92 -25.29
CA LEU A 105 9.78 2.71 -26.29
C LEU A 105 10.61 2.74 -27.59
N MET A 106 11.92 3.00 -27.48
CA MET A 106 12.85 2.99 -28.59
C MET A 106 12.99 1.59 -29.23
N GLU A 107 13.03 0.55 -28.39
CA GLU A 107 13.08 -0.83 -28.88
C GLU A 107 11.80 -1.17 -29.68
N ARG A 108 10.63 -0.81 -29.16
CA ARG A 108 9.35 -1.10 -29.76
C ARG A 108 9.10 -0.30 -31.05
N LEU A 109 9.36 1.00 -31.05
CA LEU A 109 9.01 1.91 -32.15
C LEU A 109 10.12 2.09 -33.19
N SER A 110 11.38 1.89 -32.80
CA SER A 110 12.54 2.11 -33.68
C SER A 110 13.45 0.90 -33.85
N GLY A 111 13.16 -0.21 -33.16
CA GLY A 111 13.99 -1.43 -33.21
C GLY A 111 15.37 -1.27 -32.56
N ILE A 112 15.57 -0.24 -31.75
CA ILE A 112 16.87 0.05 -31.10
C ILE A 112 17.00 -0.78 -29.83
N HIS A 113 17.98 -1.67 -29.81
CA HIS A 113 18.21 -2.60 -28.71
C HIS A 113 19.22 -2.06 -27.69
N PHE A 114 18.89 -2.16 -26.40
CA PHE A 114 19.73 -1.73 -25.28
C PHE A 114 20.17 -2.92 -24.45
N ASP A 115 21.47 -3.11 -24.24
CA ASP A 115 22.04 -4.17 -23.40
C ASP A 115 23.08 -3.61 -22.41
N MET A 116 22.82 -3.80 -21.12
CA MET A 116 23.70 -3.36 -20.02
C MET A 116 24.84 -4.36 -19.74
N PHE A 117 24.80 -5.56 -20.33
CA PHE A 117 25.66 -6.68 -19.95
C PHE A 117 26.67 -7.09 -21.03
N ARG A 118 26.52 -6.65 -22.26
CA ARG A 118 27.28 -7.13 -23.40
C ARG A 118 28.76 -6.81 -23.30
N ASP A 119 29.13 -5.64 -22.84
CA ASP A 119 30.51 -5.27 -22.63
C ASP A 119 30.83 -4.96 -21.16
N PRO A 120 31.73 -5.77 -20.51
CA PRO A 120 32.12 -5.53 -19.13
C PRO A 120 32.91 -4.24 -18.89
N LYS A 121 33.39 -3.59 -19.95
CA LYS A 121 34.18 -2.35 -19.86
C LYS A 121 33.32 -1.09 -19.87
N CYS A 122 32.12 -1.16 -20.42
CA CYS A 122 31.17 -0.04 -20.44
C CYS A 122 29.90 -0.39 -19.66
N MET A 123 29.04 0.61 -19.43
CA MET A 123 27.76 0.45 -18.75
C MET A 123 26.62 0.12 -19.72
N GLY A 124 26.91 -0.38 -20.92
CA GLY A 124 25.92 -0.85 -21.87
C GLY A 124 26.29 -0.67 -23.33
N THR A 125 25.43 -1.18 -24.20
CA THR A 125 25.50 -1.03 -25.66
C THR A 125 24.14 -0.65 -26.23
N ILE A 126 24.19 0.04 -27.37
CA ILE A 126 23.04 0.34 -28.24
C ILE A 126 23.35 -0.31 -29.58
N ASN A 127 22.58 -1.32 -30.00
CA ASN A 127 22.82 -2.07 -31.23
C ASN A 127 24.31 -2.41 -31.42
N ASP A 128 24.95 -2.98 -30.35
CA ASP A 128 26.36 -3.33 -30.30
C ASP A 128 27.38 -2.17 -30.18
N HIS A 129 26.94 -0.94 -30.36
CA HIS A 129 27.79 0.24 -30.15
C HIS A 129 27.96 0.55 -28.67
N GLN A 130 29.21 0.75 -28.20
CA GLN A 130 29.50 0.99 -26.78
C GLN A 130 29.06 2.38 -26.33
N VAL A 131 28.07 2.42 -25.44
CA VAL A 131 27.56 3.65 -24.81
C VAL A 131 27.36 3.40 -23.32
N ASN A 132 27.76 4.36 -22.48
CA ASN A 132 27.45 4.23 -21.06
C ASN A 132 25.99 4.65 -20.80
N LEU A 133 25.18 3.74 -20.28
CA LEU A 133 23.75 3.92 -20.04
C LEU A 133 23.49 4.06 -18.54
N PHE A 134 22.82 5.14 -18.12
CA PHE A 134 22.53 5.44 -16.72
C PHE A 134 21.07 5.78 -16.53
N ASP A 135 20.46 5.23 -15.48
CA ASP A 135 19.12 5.57 -15.04
C ASP A 135 19.18 6.31 -13.70
N THR A 136 18.78 7.58 -13.69
CA THR A 136 18.84 8.42 -12.50
C THR A 136 17.81 8.05 -11.45
N LEU A 137 16.69 7.38 -11.82
CA LEU A 137 15.76 6.79 -10.86
C LEU A 137 16.42 5.63 -10.10
N ALA A 138 17.11 4.75 -10.82
CA ALA A 138 17.86 3.65 -10.23
C ALA A 138 18.97 4.18 -9.31
N MET A 139 19.75 5.16 -9.77
CA MET A 139 20.79 5.81 -8.95
C MET A 139 20.22 6.41 -7.67
N SER A 140 19.15 7.19 -7.76
CA SER A 140 18.49 7.80 -6.60
C SER A 140 18.02 6.77 -5.57
N ARG A 141 17.45 5.65 -6.04
CA ARG A 141 17.00 4.53 -5.18
C ARG A 141 18.16 3.80 -4.51
N ILE A 142 19.27 3.61 -5.22
CA ILE A 142 20.46 2.92 -4.69
C ILE A 142 21.15 3.78 -3.64
N LEU A 143 21.35 5.07 -3.92
CA LEU A 143 22.06 5.98 -3.03
C LEU A 143 21.31 6.26 -1.74
N TRP A 144 20.00 6.38 -1.79
CA TRP A 144 19.17 6.64 -0.60
C TRP A 144 17.76 6.06 -0.76
N PRO A 145 17.55 4.75 -0.53
CA PRO A 145 16.29 4.06 -0.80
C PRO A 145 15.03 4.61 -0.12
N ASP A 146 15.16 5.16 1.07
CA ASP A 146 14.07 5.74 1.85
C ASP A 146 14.15 7.27 1.94
N ARG A 147 14.61 7.91 0.86
CA ARG A 147 14.69 9.36 0.71
C ARG A 147 13.37 10.02 1.10
N PRO A 148 13.36 11.07 1.91
CA PRO A 148 12.16 11.82 2.21
C PRO A 148 11.74 12.70 1.03
N LEU A 149 10.46 13.04 0.95
CA LEU A 149 10.01 14.08 0.02
C LEU A 149 10.68 15.42 0.32
N PRO A 150 11.07 16.19 -0.71
CA PRO A 150 11.63 17.53 -0.54
C PRO A 150 10.63 18.47 0.15
N LYS A 151 11.16 19.49 0.81
CA LYS A 151 10.34 20.52 1.45
C LYS A 151 9.52 21.26 0.38
N GLY A 152 8.22 21.38 0.60
CA GLY A 152 7.30 22.04 -0.32
C GLY A 152 6.71 21.13 -1.41
N CYS A 153 7.26 19.93 -1.61
CA CYS A 153 6.67 18.96 -2.53
C CYS A 153 5.36 18.41 -1.95
N PRO A 154 4.26 18.37 -2.72
CA PRO A 154 3.00 17.78 -2.25
C PRO A 154 3.13 16.26 -2.07
N ASP A 155 2.41 15.69 -1.10
CA ASP A 155 2.40 14.24 -0.86
C ASP A 155 1.66 13.46 -1.97
N SER A 156 0.75 14.15 -2.68
CA SER A 156 -0.01 13.60 -3.80
C SER A 156 -0.42 14.69 -4.77
N VAL A 157 -0.61 14.31 -6.03
CA VAL A 157 -1.09 15.18 -7.10
C VAL A 157 -2.28 14.55 -7.80
N PHE A 158 -3.17 15.38 -8.32
CA PHE A 158 -4.25 14.91 -9.16
C PHE A 158 -3.69 14.49 -10.53
N ASN A 159 -4.00 13.26 -10.93
CA ASN A 159 -3.70 12.79 -12.28
C ASN A 159 -4.94 13.02 -13.16
N PRO A 160 -4.89 13.91 -14.15
CA PRO A 160 -6.04 14.24 -14.97
C PRO A 160 -6.51 13.07 -15.86
N VAL A 161 -5.59 12.19 -16.26
CA VAL A 161 -5.90 11.02 -17.09
C VAL A 161 -6.65 9.96 -16.28
N THR A 162 -6.15 9.61 -15.10
CA THR A 162 -6.79 8.61 -14.23
C THR A 162 -7.91 9.18 -13.37
N LYS A 163 -8.06 10.51 -13.34
CA LYS A 163 -9.01 11.26 -12.48
C LYS A 163 -8.90 10.91 -10.99
N LYS A 164 -7.70 10.52 -10.53
CA LYS A 164 -7.43 10.12 -9.14
C LYS A 164 -6.23 10.88 -8.57
N MET A 165 -6.24 11.07 -7.25
CA MET A 165 -5.05 11.53 -6.53
C MET A 165 -4.00 10.42 -6.53
N GLN A 166 -2.79 10.75 -6.98
CA GLN A 166 -1.65 9.81 -7.00
C GLN A 166 -0.57 10.30 -6.03
N PRO A 167 0.02 9.40 -5.21
CA PRO A 167 1.11 9.78 -4.33
C PRO A 167 2.36 10.16 -5.12
N VAL A 168 3.03 11.22 -4.69
CA VAL A 168 4.33 11.62 -5.27
C VAL A 168 5.43 10.79 -4.65
N GLY A 169 6.12 10.01 -5.47
CA GLY A 169 7.29 9.23 -5.04
C GLY A 169 8.52 10.13 -4.84
N PRO A 170 9.30 9.94 -3.74
CA PRO A 170 10.46 10.80 -3.43
C PRO A 170 11.61 10.71 -4.45
N HIS A 171 11.62 9.67 -5.25
CA HIS A 171 12.62 9.45 -6.29
C HIS A 171 12.14 9.92 -7.67
N GLY A 172 10.87 10.27 -7.83
CA GLY A 172 10.32 10.71 -9.11
C GLY A 172 10.80 12.09 -9.53
N LEU A 173 10.82 12.36 -10.85
CA LEU A 173 11.31 13.61 -11.43
C LEU A 173 10.56 14.83 -10.89
N MET A 174 9.27 14.70 -10.58
CA MET A 174 8.51 15.76 -9.92
C MET A 174 9.10 16.14 -8.55
N ALA A 175 9.38 15.15 -7.69
CA ALA A 175 9.99 15.42 -6.39
C ALA A 175 11.38 16.06 -6.55
N TRP A 176 12.17 15.58 -7.49
CA TRP A 176 13.45 16.15 -7.81
C TRP A 176 13.35 17.59 -8.38
N GLY A 177 12.34 17.88 -9.19
CA GLY A 177 12.08 19.23 -9.65
C GLY A 177 11.86 20.21 -8.49
N TYR A 178 11.08 19.81 -7.47
CA TYR A 178 10.94 20.61 -6.25
C TYR A 178 12.26 20.75 -5.46
N ALA A 179 13.05 19.70 -5.44
CA ALA A 179 14.34 19.74 -4.76
C ALA A 179 15.36 20.66 -5.44
N LEU A 180 15.37 20.70 -6.77
CA LEU A 180 16.32 21.41 -7.61
C LEU A 180 15.84 22.81 -8.02
N GLY A 181 14.61 23.17 -7.67
CA GLY A 181 14.04 24.50 -7.98
C GLY A 181 13.55 24.66 -9.42
N ASN A 182 13.44 23.56 -10.17
CA ASN A 182 12.88 23.54 -11.52
C ASN A 182 11.71 22.56 -11.58
N GLN A 183 10.48 23.07 -11.72
CA GLN A 183 9.28 22.23 -11.62
C GLN A 183 8.94 21.58 -12.95
N LYS A 184 8.54 20.31 -12.87
CA LYS A 184 8.06 19.54 -14.03
C LYS A 184 6.77 20.13 -14.60
N VAL A 185 6.72 20.32 -15.92
CA VAL A 185 5.51 20.73 -16.65
C VAL A 185 4.46 19.60 -16.57
N GLN A 186 3.25 19.97 -16.19
CA GLN A 186 2.11 19.04 -16.17
C GLN A 186 1.37 19.10 -17.50
N ILE A 187 0.94 17.96 -18.01
CA ILE A 187 0.08 17.87 -19.18
C ILE A 187 -1.22 17.16 -18.80
N ASP A 188 -2.30 17.55 -19.44
CA ASP A 188 -3.66 17.08 -19.13
C ASP A 188 -4.08 15.90 -20.00
N ASP A 189 -3.43 15.73 -21.16
CA ASP A 189 -3.71 14.69 -22.12
C ASP A 189 -2.44 14.13 -22.74
N TRP A 190 -2.43 12.81 -23.04
CA TRP A 190 -1.28 12.14 -23.65
C TRP A 190 -1.40 12.00 -25.18
N ARG A 191 -2.53 12.38 -25.76
CA ARG A 191 -2.79 12.17 -27.20
C ARG A 191 -3.19 13.44 -27.93
N ASP A 192 -3.98 14.30 -27.29
CA ASP A 192 -4.70 15.38 -27.95
C ASP A 192 -4.14 16.79 -27.70
N LEU A 193 -2.90 16.89 -27.20
CA LEU A 193 -2.24 18.19 -27.06
C LEU A 193 -1.44 18.58 -28.31
N PRO A 194 -1.31 19.88 -28.59
CA PRO A 194 -0.42 20.36 -29.64
C PRO A 194 1.03 19.91 -29.40
N LEU A 195 1.74 19.54 -30.46
CA LEU A 195 3.09 18.95 -30.40
C LEU A 195 4.09 19.82 -29.61
N TRP A 196 4.01 21.15 -29.72
CA TRP A 196 4.89 22.04 -28.97
C TRP A 196 4.77 21.94 -27.45
N LYS A 197 3.62 21.51 -26.91
CA LYS A 197 3.44 21.29 -25.47
C LYS A 197 4.21 20.07 -24.97
N TYR A 198 4.28 19.01 -25.76
CA TYR A 198 5.16 17.87 -25.46
C TYR A 198 6.63 18.27 -25.53
N VAL A 199 7.02 19.11 -26.52
CA VAL A 199 8.38 19.65 -26.62
C VAL A 199 8.72 20.52 -25.41
N ASP A 200 7.79 21.35 -24.91
CA ASP A 200 8.00 22.15 -23.70
C ASP A 200 8.24 21.26 -22.48
N ARG A 201 7.45 20.19 -22.36
CA ARG A 201 7.59 19.25 -21.27
C ARG A 201 8.93 18.51 -21.28
N VAL A 202 9.32 17.91 -22.41
CA VAL A 202 10.64 17.22 -22.48
C VAL A 202 11.78 18.18 -22.28
N PHE A 203 11.63 19.47 -22.69
CA PHE A 203 12.65 20.48 -22.48
C PHE A 203 12.92 20.70 -20.99
N GLU A 204 11.89 20.89 -20.19
CA GLU A 204 12.03 21.06 -18.74
C GLU A 204 12.51 19.78 -18.07
N ASP A 205 12.02 18.62 -18.53
CA ASP A 205 12.41 17.32 -17.98
C ASP A 205 13.90 17.04 -18.20
N VAL A 206 14.51 17.33 -19.36
CA VAL A 206 15.96 17.16 -19.58
C VAL A 206 16.81 18.15 -18.79
N ILE A 207 16.31 19.37 -18.52
CA ILE A 207 17.00 20.32 -17.63
C ILE A 207 17.00 19.79 -16.19
N ILE A 208 15.87 19.29 -15.69
CA ILE A 208 15.80 18.66 -14.36
C ILE A 208 16.76 17.46 -14.31
N GLN A 209 16.80 16.63 -15.35
CA GLN A 209 17.66 15.43 -15.40
C GLN A 209 19.15 15.78 -15.41
N GLU A 210 19.58 16.85 -16.09
CA GLU A 210 20.96 17.32 -16.02
C GLU A 210 21.33 17.75 -14.59
N LEU A 211 20.48 18.53 -13.94
CA LEU A 211 20.69 18.97 -12.55
C LEU A 211 20.70 17.76 -11.60
N LEU A 212 19.76 16.85 -11.77
CA LEU A 212 19.67 15.61 -11.02
C LEU A 212 20.91 14.73 -11.16
N TRP A 213 21.41 14.59 -12.40
CA TRP A 213 22.66 13.84 -12.63
C TRP A 213 23.83 14.42 -11.85
N LYS A 214 24.00 15.74 -11.89
CA LYS A 214 25.06 16.44 -11.15
C LYS A 214 24.95 16.18 -9.64
N GLU A 215 23.74 16.26 -9.12
CA GLU A 215 23.45 16.03 -7.70
C GLU A 215 23.74 14.58 -7.28
N LEU A 216 23.24 13.60 -8.03
CA LEU A 216 23.49 12.18 -7.72
C LEU A 216 24.98 11.80 -7.84
N VAL A 217 25.70 12.38 -8.80
CA VAL A 217 27.16 12.20 -8.89
C VAL A 217 27.88 12.81 -7.70
N ALA A 218 27.47 13.99 -7.24
CA ALA A 218 28.00 14.61 -6.05
C ALA A 218 27.71 13.78 -4.79
N GLU A 219 26.47 13.32 -4.63
CA GLU A 219 26.05 12.45 -3.54
C GLU A 219 26.85 11.13 -3.54
N SER A 220 27.07 10.51 -4.70
CA SER A 220 27.87 9.28 -4.83
C SER A 220 29.35 9.46 -4.46
N LYS A 221 29.84 10.69 -4.44
CA LYS A 221 31.22 11.03 -4.00
C LYS A 221 31.29 11.40 -2.51
N GLY A 222 30.18 11.30 -1.77
CA GLY A 222 30.13 11.67 -0.37
C GLY A 222 29.57 13.06 -0.11
N VAL A 223 29.09 13.77 -1.14
CA VAL A 223 28.36 15.03 -0.99
C VAL A 223 26.87 14.74 -0.94
N PHE A 224 26.25 15.16 0.14
CA PHE A 224 24.79 14.97 0.29
C PHE A 224 24.03 16.19 -0.21
N TYR A 225 22.88 15.95 -0.82
CA TYR A 225 22.01 16.97 -1.38
C TYR A 225 21.77 18.15 -0.43
N GLY A 226 22.14 19.34 -0.85
CA GLY A 226 21.95 20.60 -0.14
C GLY A 226 22.58 20.67 1.27
N LYS A 227 23.50 19.74 1.62
CA LYS A 227 24.13 19.65 2.93
C LYS A 227 25.58 19.20 2.83
N SER A 228 26.50 20.13 3.00
CA SER A 228 27.94 19.85 3.01
C SER A 228 28.41 18.99 4.18
N ASP A 229 27.67 18.99 5.30
CA ASP A 229 27.97 18.21 6.51
C ASP A 229 27.93 16.70 6.26
N MET A 230 27.18 16.23 5.26
CA MET A 230 27.15 14.82 4.90
C MET A 230 28.46 14.27 4.36
N GLN A 231 29.32 15.10 3.77
CA GLN A 231 30.65 14.68 3.32
C GLN A 231 31.48 14.07 4.43
N ASN A 232 31.37 14.61 5.65
CA ASN A 232 32.15 14.18 6.79
C ASN A 232 31.67 12.83 7.37
N PHE A 233 30.50 12.36 6.96
CA PHE A 233 29.85 11.17 7.47
C PHE A 233 29.67 10.07 6.44
N MET A 234 30.08 10.29 5.19
CA MET A 234 30.06 9.23 4.18
C MET A 234 31.14 8.21 4.46
N TYR A 235 30.76 6.94 4.42
CA TYR A 235 31.71 5.87 4.55
C TYR A 235 32.74 5.87 3.38
N ASP A 236 34.01 5.89 3.72
CA ASP A 236 35.12 5.79 2.76
C ASP A 236 35.81 4.42 2.92
N PRO A 237 35.58 3.46 2.00
CA PRO A 237 36.20 2.15 2.06
C PRO A 237 37.73 2.19 2.05
N ALA A 238 38.33 3.31 1.61
CA ALA A 238 39.78 3.48 1.62
C ALA A 238 40.34 3.79 3.00
N LYS A 239 39.54 4.44 3.86
CA LYS A 239 39.93 4.84 5.22
C LYS A 239 39.59 3.76 6.25
N GLU A 240 38.44 3.14 6.10
CA GLU A 240 37.89 2.14 7.03
C GLU A 240 37.92 0.75 6.43
N LYS A 241 39.08 0.29 6.10
CA LYS A 241 39.29 -0.97 5.42
C LYS A 241 39.22 -2.14 6.40
N PRO A 242 38.20 -3.01 6.34
CA PRO A 242 38.17 -4.24 7.14
C PRO A 242 39.37 -5.12 6.81
N LYS A 243 39.95 -5.77 7.82
CA LYS A 243 41.10 -6.70 7.63
C LYS A 243 40.65 -7.83 6.71
N GLY A 244 41.46 -8.14 5.70
CA GLY A 244 41.20 -9.26 4.76
C GLY A 244 40.32 -8.95 3.53
N PHE A 245 39.74 -7.73 3.43
CA PHE A 245 38.91 -7.36 2.30
C PHE A 245 39.68 -6.60 1.23
N LYS A 246 39.32 -6.84 -0.05
CA LYS A 246 39.72 -5.96 -1.14
C LYS A 246 38.91 -4.67 -1.04
N LYS A 247 39.54 -3.55 -1.40
CA LYS A 247 38.90 -2.26 -1.43
C LYS A 247 37.67 -2.30 -2.36
N ILE A 248 36.48 -2.07 -1.79
CA ILE A 248 35.23 -1.89 -2.53
C ILE A 248 34.94 -0.40 -2.59
N THR A 249 34.49 0.08 -3.76
CA THR A 249 34.21 1.49 -3.99
C THR A 249 32.72 1.74 -4.26
N TRP A 250 32.27 2.94 -4.00
CA TRP A 250 30.92 3.40 -4.38
C TRP A 250 30.57 3.12 -5.83
N LYS A 251 31.56 3.29 -6.74
CA LYS A 251 31.34 3.01 -8.16
C LYS A 251 30.93 1.54 -8.39
N ASN A 252 31.54 0.60 -7.71
CA ASN A 252 31.23 -0.82 -7.86
C ASN A 252 29.84 -1.16 -7.28
N ALA A 253 29.53 -0.64 -6.10
CA ALA A 253 28.22 -0.82 -5.49
C ALA A 253 27.10 -0.19 -6.33
N LEU A 254 27.33 1.03 -6.83
CA LEU A 254 26.37 1.71 -7.70
C LEU A 254 26.15 0.95 -9.02
N ARG A 255 27.25 0.53 -9.67
CA ARG A 255 27.17 -0.27 -10.91
C ARG A 255 26.39 -1.56 -10.70
N ARG A 256 26.70 -2.31 -9.63
CA ARG A 256 25.96 -3.54 -9.30
C ARG A 256 24.45 -3.26 -9.15
N GLY A 257 24.09 -2.24 -8.37
CA GLY A 257 22.68 -1.88 -8.15
C GLY A 257 21.98 -1.47 -9.45
N MET A 258 22.65 -0.76 -10.35
CA MET A 258 22.11 -0.38 -11.65
C MET A 258 21.90 -1.60 -12.56
N LEU A 259 22.89 -2.49 -12.64
CA LEU A 259 22.77 -3.75 -13.39
C LEU A 259 21.61 -4.61 -12.86
N GLN A 260 21.48 -4.70 -11.53
CA GLN A 260 20.36 -5.43 -10.93
C GLN A 260 19.01 -4.76 -11.23
N HIS A 261 18.97 -3.43 -11.21
CA HIS A 261 17.73 -2.71 -11.56
C HIS A 261 17.29 -3.01 -12.99
N PHE A 262 18.25 -2.99 -13.94
CA PHE A 262 17.97 -3.37 -15.33
C PHE A 262 17.50 -4.83 -15.44
N LEU A 263 18.12 -5.76 -14.70
CA LEU A 263 17.67 -7.16 -14.65
C LEU A 263 16.23 -7.30 -14.10
N MET A 264 15.85 -6.48 -13.14
CA MET A 264 14.48 -6.49 -12.61
C MET A 264 13.46 -6.02 -13.66
N GLU A 265 13.84 -5.08 -14.51
CA GLU A 265 12.98 -4.64 -15.62
C GLU A 265 12.88 -5.72 -16.72
N LEU A 266 14.00 -6.38 -17.07
CA LEU A 266 13.97 -7.54 -17.98
C LEU A 266 13.06 -8.65 -17.44
N GLN A 267 13.15 -8.93 -16.15
CA GLN A 267 12.29 -9.90 -15.46
C GLN A 267 10.82 -9.50 -15.50
N ALA A 268 10.50 -8.23 -15.26
CA ALA A 268 9.14 -7.73 -15.32
C ALA A 268 8.54 -7.89 -16.72
N ARG A 269 9.35 -7.67 -17.77
CA ARG A 269 8.95 -7.89 -19.16
C ARG A 269 8.71 -9.37 -19.45
N GLN A 270 9.62 -10.24 -19.02
CA GLN A 270 9.46 -11.69 -19.20
C GLN A 270 8.16 -12.16 -18.55
N GLY A 271 7.87 -11.68 -17.35
CA GLY A 271 6.71 -12.05 -16.54
C GLY A 271 6.73 -13.50 -16.08
N VAL A 272 5.85 -13.80 -15.14
CA VAL A 272 5.62 -15.15 -14.60
C VAL A 272 4.29 -15.66 -15.14
N TYR A 273 4.27 -16.89 -15.65
CA TYR A 273 3.04 -17.54 -16.07
C TYR A 273 2.09 -17.67 -14.87
N PHE A 274 0.81 -17.39 -15.15
CA PHE A 274 -0.24 -17.44 -14.16
C PHE A 274 -1.43 -18.24 -14.70
N ASP A 275 -1.81 -19.27 -13.96
CA ASP A 275 -2.94 -20.13 -14.29
C ASP A 275 -4.26 -19.41 -14.05
N ILE A 276 -4.82 -18.81 -15.09
CA ILE A 276 -6.06 -18.03 -15.04
C ILE A 276 -7.25 -18.92 -14.69
N ASP A 277 -7.36 -20.08 -15.33
CA ASP A 277 -8.51 -20.99 -15.13
C ASP A 277 -8.49 -21.57 -13.71
N GLY A 278 -7.31 -21.98 -13.24
CA GLY A 278 -7.11 -22.38 -11.86
C GLY A 278 -7.42 -21.25 -10.85
N ALA A 279 -7.08 -20.01 -11.17
CA ALA A 279 -7.38 -18.85 -10.33
C ALA A 279 -8.87 -18.54 -10.26
N ILE A 280 -9.59 -18.63 -11.40
CA ILE A 280 -11.04 -18.49 -11.45
C ILE A 280 -11.71 -19.59 -10.64
N ALA A 281 -11.33 -20.85 -10.85
CA ALA A 281 -11.87 -22.00 -10.10
C ALA A 281 -11.60 -21.86 -8.59
N LEU A 282 -10.41 -21.36 -8.22
CA LEU A 282 -10.08 -21.14 -6.80
C LEU A 282 -10.88 -19.99 -6.19
N ARG A 283 -11.08 -18.89 -6.93
CA ARG A 283 -11.95 -17.78 -6.53
C ARG A 283 -13.38 -18.27 -6.27
N ASP A 284 -13.95 -19.00 -7.23
CA ASP A 284 -15.33 -19.50 -7.15
C ASP A 284 -15.50 -20.52 -6.00
N ARG A 285 -14.49 -21.35 -5.77
CA ARG A 285 -14.44 -22.24 -4.59
C ARG A 285 -14.40 -21.47 -3.28
N CYS A 286 -13.63 -20.39 -3.22
CA CYS A 286 -13.61 -19.52 -2.03
C CYS A 286 -14.99 -18.88 -1.82
N ASP A 287 -15.64 -18.37 -2.87
CA ASP A 287 -16.95 -17.75 -2.77
C ASP A 287 -18.03 -18.74 -2.33
N ALA A 288 -18.04 -19.96 -2.88
CA ALA A 288 -18.96 -21.04 -2.48
C ALA A 288 -18.77 -21.42 -1.00
N TRP A 289 -17.54 -21.64 -0.59
CA TRP A 289 -17.22 -22.00 0.79
C TRP A 289 -17.50 -20.86 1.78
N MET A 290 -17.20 -19.62 1.42
CA MET A 290 -17.56 -18.46 2.22
C MET A 290 -19.08 -18.31 2.37
N LYS A 291 -19.85 -18.62 1.32
CA LYS A 291 -21.31 -18.62 1.37
C LYS A 291 -21.84 -19.71 2.31
N GLU A 292 -21.35 -20.94 2.19
CA GLU A 292 -21.72 -22.07 3.07
C GLU A 292 -21.48 -21.73 4.54
N ILE A 293 -20.31 -21.13 4.86
CA ILE A 293 -20.00 -20.69 6.23
C ILE A 293 -20.96 -19.58 6.66
N ALA A 294 -21.22 -18.60 5.80
CA ALA A 294 -22.13 -17.48 6.13
C ALA A 294 -23.56 -18.00 6.40
N ASP A 295 -24.07 -18.88 5.56
CA ASP A 295 -25.41 -19.49 5.70
C ASP A 295 -25.53 -20.28 7.02
N ARG A 296 -24.46 -20.89 7.51
CA ARG A 296 -24.41 -21.62 8.80
C ARG A 296 -24.23 -20.68 9.99
N VAL A 297 -23.36 -19.68 9.89
CA VAL A 297 -22.94 -18.82 11.00
C VAL A 297 -23.88 -17.64 11.23
N GLU A 298 -24.32 -16.94 10.16
CA GLU A 298 -25.11 -15.70 10.31
C GLU A 298 -26.41 -15.90 11.09
N PRO A 299 -27.19 -16.99 10.94
CA PRO A 299 -28.40 -17.22 11.74
C PRO A 299 -28.13 -17.40 13.25
N GLN A 300 -26.90 -17.76 13.62
CA GLN A 300 -26.50 -17.99 15.02
C GLN A 300 -25.87 -16.73 15.64
N LEU A 301 -25.54 -15.72 14.83
CA LEU A 301 -24.99 -14.47 15.36
C LEU A 301 -26.09 -13.67 16.06
N PRO A 302 -25.75 -12.94 17.15
CA PRO A 302 -26.73 -12.13 17.85
C PRO A 302 -27.25 -10.98 16.97
N LEU A 303 -28.44 -10.50 17.31
CA LEU A 303 -28.95 -9.27 16.71
C LEU A 303 -28.16 -8.07 17.27
N LYS A 304 -27.84 -7.13 16.41
CA LYS A 304 -27.25 -5.84 16.79
C LYS A 304 -28.25 -4.70 16.65
N GLU A 305 -28.11 -3.68 17.46
CA GLU A 305 -28.88 -2.47 17.29
C GLU A 305 -28.34 -1.62 16.11
N LEU A 306 -29.25 -1.00 15.37
CA LEU A 306 -28.90 -0.01 14.36
C LEU A 306 -28.19 1.18 15.03
N SER A 307 -27.16 1.70 14.37
CA SER A 307 -26.52 2.95 14.80
C SER A 307 -27.53 4.10 14.79
N MET A 308 -27.31 5.12 15.62
CA MET A 308 -28.21 6.29 15.71
C MET A 308 -28.50 6.93 14.35
N SER A 309 -27.50 6.96 13.44
CA SER A 309 -27.66 7.50 12.07
C SER A 309 -28.52 6.63 11.16
N GLN A 310 -28.63 5.34 11.44
CA GLN A 310 -29.42 4.37 10.66
C GLN A 310 -30.82 4.15 11.22
N ARG A 311 -31.07 4.58 12.46
CA ARG A 311 -32.41 4.46 13.07
C ARG A 311 -33.38 5.35 12.32
N PRO A 312 -34.62 4.88 12.06
CA PRO A 312 -35.65 5.69 11.46
C PRO A 312 -35.91 6.94 12.33
N LYS A 313 -36.02 8.09 11.69
CA LYS A 313 -36.37 9.32 12.39
C LYS A 313 -37.85 9.36 12.61
N PHE A 314 -38.27 9.56 13.87
CA PHE A 314 -39.69 9.75 14.21
C PHE A 314 -40.24 11.01 13.53
N PRO A 315 -41.47 11.01 12.96
CA PRO A 315 -42.00 12.16 12.28
C PRO A 315 -42.14 13.36 13.23
N GLU A 316 -41.73 14.54 12.81
CA GLU A 316 -41.79 15.78 13.61
C GLU A 316 -43.23 16.18 13.97
N LYS A 317 -44.17 15.91 13.06
CA LYS A 317 -45.60 16.24 13.21
C LYS A 317 -46.43 14.97 12.95
N PRO A 318 -46.55 14.07 13.94
CA PRO A 318 -47.37 12.86 13.82
C PRO A 318 -48.87 13.13 13.87
N PHE A 319 -49.28 14.27 14.40
CA PHE A 319 -50.66 14.71 14.49
C PHE A 319 -50.87 16.04 13.76
N ASN A 320 -52.10 16.28 13.25
CA ASN A 320 -52.58 17.53 12.72
C ASN A 320 -52.94 18.48 13.88
N GLN A 321 -53.24 19.74 13.55
CA GLN A 321 -53.64 20.76 14.55
C GLN A 321 -54.97 20.42 15.26
N ASP A 322 -55.83 19.66 14.62
CA ASP A 322 -57.14 19.20 15.15
C ASP A 322 -57.03 17.94 16.02
N GLY A 323 -55.81 17.43 16.24
CA GLY A 323 -55.56 16.21 17.02
C GLY A 323 -55.69 14.91 16.25
N THR A 324 -56.04 14.94 14.97
CA THR A 324 -56.08 13.75 14.11
C THR A 324 -54.66 13.28 13.69
N ILE A 325 -54.51 12.00 13.39
CA ILE A 325 -53.23 11.48 12.93
C ILE A 325 -52.90 12.07 11.54
N SER A 326 -51.73 12.64 11.40
CA SER A 326 -51.25 13.21 10.13
C SER A 326 -50.86 12.13 9.12
N ASN A 327 -50.72 12.48 7.83
CA ASN A 327 -50.24 11.57 6.81
C ASN A 327 -48.84 10.96 7.14
N ASN A 328 -47.98 11.72 7.80
CA ASN A 328 -46.68 11.22 8.25
C ASN A 328 -46.84 10.27 9.45
N GLY A 329 -47.81 10.53 10.34
CA GLY A 329 -48.17 9.62 11.42
C GLY A 329 -48.68 8.27 10.87
N TRP A 330 -49.60 8.31 9.90
CA TRP A 330 -50.14 7.10 9.26
C TRP A 330 -49.05 6.29 8.54
N LYS A 331 -48.18 6.97 7.78
CA LYS A 331 -47.01 6.29 7.14
C LYS A 331 -46.10 5.67 8.18
N TRP A 332 -45.86 6.33 9.31
CA TRP A 332 -45.04 5.77 10.39
C TRP A 332 -45.69 4.51 10.98
N LEU A 333 -46.95 4.54 11.28
CA LEU A 333 -47.68 3.38 11.77
C LEU A 333 -47.64 2.20 10.81
N LYS A 334 -47.85 2.46 9.52
CA LYS A 334 -47.85 1.44 8.49
C LYS A 334 -46.43 0.89 8.24
N ASP A 335 -45.51 1.79 7.87
CA ASP A 335 -44.22 1.42 7.29
C ASP A 335 -43.17 1.04 8.36
N LYS A 336 -43.35 1.55 9.58
CA LYS A 336 -42.38 1.34 10.66
C LYS A 336 -42.89 0.49 11.82
N LEU A 337 -44.15 0.61 12.16
CA LEU A 337 -44.77 -0.16 13.27
C LEU A 337 -45.62 -1.34 12.79
N GLY A 338 -45.81 -1.50 11.45
CA GLY A 338 -46.52 -2.64 10.89
C GLY A 338 -48.01 -2.67 11.09
N TYR A 339 -48.64 -1.52 11.39
CA TYR A 339 -50.09 -1.44 11.49
C TYR A 339 -50.75 -1.66 10.11
N PRO A 340 -51.92 -2.34 10.07
CA PRO A 340 -52.66 -2.57 8.83
C PRO A 340 -53.40 -1.32 8.37
N VAL A 341 -52.63 -0.25 8.04
CA VAL A 341 -53.22 1.05 7.63
C VAL A 341 -53.61 0.98 6.15
N ASP A 342 -54.88 1.23 5.89
CA ASP A 342 -55.39 1.46 4.55
C ASP A 342 -55.14 2.92 4.13
N MET A 343 -54.07 3.14 3.34
CA MET A 343 -53.72 4.48 2.88
C MET A 343 -54.73 5.05 1.89
N SER A 344 -55.54 4.20 1.21
CA SER A 344 -56.60 4.68 0.28
C SER A 344 -57.77 5.35 1.04
N ALA A 345 -58.01 4.91 2.26
CA ALA A 345 -59.01 5.56 3.12
C ALA A 345 -58.64 7.01 3.51
N LEU A 346 -57.35 7.37 3.43
CA LEU A 346 -56.87 8.77 3.69
C LEU A 346 -57.08 9.69 2.48
N GLU A 347 -57.21 9.15 1.29
CA GLU A 347 -57.53 9.92 0.08
C GLU A 347 -59.02 10.15 -0.11
N PHE A 348 -59.81 9.62 0.84
CA PHE A 348 -61.25 9.73 0.80
C PHE A 348 -61.68 11.20 0.88
N LYS A 349 -62.40 11.65 -0.14
CA LYS A 349 -62.98 12.98 -0.18
C LYS A 349 -64.32 12.98 0.55
N ALA A 350 -64.45 13.70 1.64
CA ALA A 350 -65.70 13.85 2.36
C ALA A 350 -66.80 14.39 1.47
N PRO A 351 -68.08 13.98 1.67
CA PRO A 351 -69.23 14.49 0.95
C PRO A 351 -69.27 16.02 1.03
N PRO A 352 -69.66 16.73 -0.05
CA PRO A 352 -69.74 18.16 -0.05
C PRO A 352 -70.77 18.68 0.96
N LYS A 353 -70.50 19.81 1.65
CA LYS A 353 -71.40 20.41 2.64
C LYS A 353 -72.79 20.70 2.11
N ARG A 354 -72.99 20.95 0.80
CA ARG A 354 -74.27 21.13 0.10
C ARG A 354 -74.56 19.95 -0.82
N ALA A 355 -74.46 18.75 -0.29
CA ALA A 355 -74.73 17.51 -1.02
C ALA A 355 -76.16 17.35 -1.49
N PHE A 356 -77.15 17.97 -0.83
CA PHE A 356 -78.59 17.94 -1.16
C PHE A 356 -79.11 19.34 -1.44
N THR A 357 -80.10 19.46 -2.29
CA THR A 357 -80.86 20.68 -2.55
C THR A 357 -81.82 20.98 -1.37
N SER A 358 -82.45 22.17 -1.39
CA SER A 358 -83.43 22.54 -0.41
C SER A 358 -84.69 21.70 -0.52
N THR A 359 -84.91 20.99 -1.64
CA THR A 359 -85.99 20.02 -1.88
C THR A 359 -85.68 18.59 -1.43
N GLY A 360 -84.45 18.35 -0.98
CA GLY A 360 -83.97 17.03 -0.51
C GLY A 360 -83.44 16.15 -1.59
N ASP A 361 -83.32 16.62 -2.81
CA ASP A 361 -82.72 15.89 -3.96
C ASP A 361 -81.20 16.05 -3.92
N VAL A 362 -80.47 15.12 -4.52
CA VAL A 362 -79.00 15.17 -4.61
C VAL A 362 -78.60 16.38 -5.49
N SER A 363 -77.79 17.26 -4.98
CA SER A 363 -77.34 18.45 -5.67
C SER A 363 -76.34 18.08 -6.81
N LYS A 364 -76.17 18.98 -7.77
CA LYS A 364 -75.20 18.78 -8.88
C LYS A 364 -73.72 18.41 -8.35
N ILE A 365 -73.34 19.02 -7.24
CA ILE A 365 -72.06 18.74 -6.59
C ILE A 365 -72.13 17.40 -5.86
N GLY A 366 -73.20 16.99 -5.29
CA GLY A 366 -73.47 15.68 -4.73
C GLY A 366 -73.43 14.58 -5.77
N ILE A 367 -74.09 14.80 -6.93
CA ILE A 367 -74.06 13.87 -8.07
C ILE A 367 -72.59 13.61 -8.50
N LYS A 368 -71.87 14.71 -8.79
CA LYS A 368 -70.49 14.61 -9.19
C LYS A 368 -69.60 13.85 -8.19
N TRP A 369 -69.78 14.09 -6.91
CA TRP A 369 -69.10 13.38 -5.84
C TRP A 369 -69.47 11.88 -5.82
N CYS A 370 -70.74 11.54 -5.98
CA CYS A 370 -71.18 10.12 -6.08
C CYS A 370 -70.53 9.40 -7.24
N GLU A 371 -70.56 10.06 -8.41
CA GLU A 371 -69.94 9.50 -9.64
C GLU A 371 -68.40 9.27 -9.42
N GLU A 372 -67.69 10.23 -8.84
CA GLU A 372 -66.28 10.14 -8.46
C GLU A 372 -66.05 8.99 -7.45
N MET A 373 -67.00 8.71 -6.58
CA MET A 373 -66.97 7.64 -5.59
C MET A 373 -67.50 6.29 -6.08
N GLY A 374 -67.79 6.18 -7.41
CA GLY A 374 -68.18 4.96 -8.07
C GLY A 374 -69.68 4.66 -8.06
N CYS A 375 -70.54 5.50 -7.50
CA CYS A 375 -71.99 5.37 -7.58
C CYS A 375 -72.55 6.17 -8.76
N LYS A 376 -72.87 5.47 -9.86
CA LYS A 376 -73.34 6.06 -11.12
C LYS A 376 -74.83 5.89 -11.29
N ASP A 377 -75.51 5.13 -10.43
CA ASP A 377 -76.96 4.88 -10.46
C ASP A 377 -77.70 6.02 -9.79
N PRO A 378 -78.50 6.84 -10.53
CA PRO A 378 -79.16 7.99 -9.98
C PRO A 378 -80.07 7.65 -8.83
N ASP A 379 -80.76 6.50 -8.89
CA ASP A 379 -81.76 6.09 -7.90
C ASP A 379 -81.15 5.72 -6.54
N LYS A 380 -79.86 5.35 -6.58
CA LYS A 380 -79.09 4.93 -5.37
C LYS A 380 -78.26 6.06 -4.83
N MET A 381 -78.05 7.16 -5.57
CA MET A 381 -77.13 8.25 -5.17
C MET A 381 -77.57 8.90 -3.82
N ALA A 382 -78.78 9.05 -3.62
CA ALA A 382 -79.34 9.71 -2.40
C ALA A 382 -79.00 8.86 -1.14
N ASP A 383 -79.22 7.57 -1.17
CA ASP A 383 -78.94 6.68 -0.05
C ASP A 383 -77.42 6.42 0.15
N PHE A 384 -76.71 6.30 -0.96
CA PHE A 384 -75.23 6.25 -0.93
C PHE A 384 -74.68 7.47 -0.25
N LEU A 385 -75.14 8.67 -0.60
CA LEU A 385 -74.63 9.92 -0.06
C LEU A 385 -75.09 10.11 1.40
N ARG A 386 -76.30 9.71 1.78
CA ARG A 386 -76.74 9.74 3.17
C ARG A 386 -75.94 8.80 4.09
N GLY A 387 -75.48 7.64 3.56
CA GLY A 387 -74.64 6.73 4.32
C GLY A 387 -73.33 7.36 4.70
N TYR A 388 -72.68 8.08 3.78
CA TYR A 388 -71.41 8.77 4.04
C TYR A 388 -71.55 10.00 4.94
N ILE A 389 -72.66 10.78 4.78
CA ILE A 389 -73.00 11.96 5.65
C ILE A 389 -73.27 11.50 7.09
N LYS A 390 -73.93 10.37 7.28
CA LYS A 390 -74.16 9.78 8.60
C LYS A 390 -72.94 9.08 9.21
N GLY A 391 -71.85 8.99 8.46
CA GLY A 391 -70.57 8.36 8.88
C GLY A 391 -70.59 6.85 8.93
N THR A 392 -71.70 6.20 8.49
CA THR A 392 -71.84 4.72 8.48
C THR A 392 -71.07 4.04 7.38
N SER A 393 -70.68 4.79 6.33
CA SER A 393 -69.94 4.30 5.15
C SER A 393 -68.54 4.92 4.99
N THR A 394 -68.14 5.79 5.91
CA THR A 394 -66.79 6.43 5.82
C THR A 394 -65.68 5.39 6.05
N PRO A 395 -64.78 5.20 5.10
CA PRO A 395 -63.68 4.27 5.31
C PRO A 395 -62.75 4.76 6.43
N HIS A 396 -62.37 3.86 7.31
CA HIS A 396 -61.43 4.14 8.39
C HIS A 396 -60.05 3.63 7.98
N PRO A 397 -59.00 4.42 8.12
CA PRO A 397 -57.65 4.01 7.75
C PRO A 397 -57.13 2.82 8.56
N LEU A 398 -57.69 2.58 9.76
CA LEU A 398 -57.27 1.54 10.66
C LEU A 398 -58.53 0.95 11.37
N PRO A 399 -58.60 -0.36 11.67
CA PRO A 399 -59.66 -0.93 12.50
C PRO A 399 -59.81 -0.20 13.85
N LYS A 400 -61.04 -0.01 14.28
CA LYS A 400 -61.35 0.80 15.50
C LYS A 400 -60.62 0.25 16.75
N GLU A 401 -60.50 -1.05 16.83
CA GLU A 401 -59.87 -1.75 17.96
C GLU A 401 -58.37 -1.41 18.08
N LEU A 402 -57.73 -0.98 17.00
CA LEU A 402 -56.32 -0.64 16.97
C LEU A 402 -56.04 0.89 17.08
N MET A 403 -57.08 1.71 17.02
CA MET A 403 -56.92 3.18 16.97
C MET A 403 -56.30 3.73 18.26
N ASP A 404 -56.81 3.33 19.42
CA ASP A 404 -56.32 3.83 20.72
C ASP A 404 -54.83 3.43 20.92
N GLN A 405 -54.47 2.23 20.54
CA GLN A 405 -53.07 1.78 20.60
C GLN A 405 -52.17 2.56 19.61
N ALA A 406 -52.66 2.82 18.40
CA ALA A 406 -51.90 3.57 17.39
C ALA A 406 -51.67 5.03 17.82
N ILE A 407 -52.68 5.67 18.41
CA ILE A 407 -52.58 7.02 18.99
C ILE A 407 -51.56 7.03 20.15
N SER A 408 -51.68 6.07 21.07
CA SER A 408 -50.74 5.92 22.18
C SER A 408 -49.29 5.71 21.70
N ASP A 409 -49.09 4.86 20.72
CA ASP A 409 -47.76 4.59 20.15
C ASP A 409 -47.14 5.84 19.51
N LEU A 410 -47.93 6.66 18.83
CA LEU A 410 -47.48 7.95 18.27
C LEU A 410 -47.18 8.98 19.36
N GLN A 411 -48.05 9.08 20.39
CA GLN A 411 -47.85 9.99 21.53
C GLN A 411 -46.59 9.66 22.33
N GLN A 412 -46.34 8.38 22.55
CA GLN A 412 -45.15 7.86 23.25
C GLN A 412 -43.91 7.81 22.36
N LYS A 413 -44.00 8.21 21.10
CA LYS A 413 -42.91 8.16 20.09
C LYS A 413 -42.31 6.76 19.98
N ARG A 414 -43.19 5.74 19.95
CA ARG A 414 -42.73 4.36 19.84
C ARG A 414 -41.88 4.17 18.60
N MET A 415 -40.68 3.64 18.81
CA MET A 415 -39.76 3.29 17.75
C MET A 415 -39.95 1.84 17.31
N PRO A 416 -39.74 1.52 16.04
CA PRO A 416 -39.71 0.12 15.59
C PRO A 416 -38.57 -0.63 16.25
N ASP A 417 -38.60 -1.96 16.17
CA ASP A 417 -37.43 -2.76 16.57
C ASP A 417 -36.27 -2.40 15.65
N CYS A 418 -35.25 -1.82 16.25
CA CYS A 418 -34.05 -1.36 15.55
C CYS A 418 -32.92 -2.42 15.58
N LYS A 419 -33.27 -3.66 15.83
CA LYS A 419 -32.32 -4.77 15.80
C LYS A 419 -32.27 -5.43 14.44
N ILE A 420 -31.06 -5.63 13.94
CA ILE A 420 -30.79 -6.35 12.68
C ILE A 420 -29.80 -7.48 12.91
N PRO A 421 -29.84 -8.54 12.11
CA PRO A 421 -28.85 -9.59 12.17
C PRO A 421 -27.43 -9.07 11.95
N MET A 422 -26.49 -9.54 12.74
CA MET A 422 -25.07 -9.34 12.43
C MET A 422 -24.69 -10.10 11.16
N LYS A 423 -23.74 -9.56 10.39
CA LYS A 423 -23.22 -10.22 9.20
C LYS A 423 -21.74 -10.55 9.38
N ILE A 424 -21.33 -11.73 8.98
CA ILE A 424 -19.92 -12.16 9.00
C ILE A 424 -19.02 -11.26 8.14
N SER A 425 -19.56 -10.60 7.14
CA SER A 425 -18.84 -9.64 6.29
C SER A 425 -18.53 -8.32 7.00
N ASN A 426 -19.26 -7.95 8.07
CA ASN A 426 -19.01 -6.75 8.84
C ASN A 426 -17.96 -6.99 9.93
N GLN A 427 -16.75 -6.45 9.73
CA GLN A 427 -15.63 -6.70 10.65
C GLN A 427 -15.88 -6.21 12.08
N ASP A 428 -16.61 -5.10 12.27
CA ASP A 428 -16.85 -4.57 13.61
C ASP A 428 -17.87 -5.41 14.37
N ASP A 429 -18.88 -5.92 13.69
CA ASP A 429 -19.83 -6.87 14.27
C ASP A 429 -19.12 -8.14 14.72
N ILE A 430 -18.25 -8.66 13.88
CA ILE A 430 -17.47 -9.87 14.19
C ILE A 430 -16.48 -9.65 15.33
N LYS A 431 -15.81 -8.51 15.40
CA LYS A 431 -14.95 -8.18 16.55
C LYS A 431 -15.74 -8.21 17.87
N ARG A 432 -16.93 -7.55 17.89
CA ARG A 432 -17.80 -7.55 19.08
C ARG A 432 -18.21 -8.94 19.49
N TYR A 433 -18.64 -9.73 18.51
CA TYR A 433 -19.02 -11.13 18.76
C TYR A 433 -17.84 -11.94 19.31
N LEU A 434 -16.67 -11.90 18.67
CA LEU A 434 -15.51 -12.65 19.08
C LEU A 434 -14.99 -12.24 20.47
N ILE A 435 -15.07 -10.95 20.80
CA ILE A 435 -14.76 -10.45 22.15
C ILE A 435 -15.75 -11.03 23.17
N SER A 436 -17.04 -11.03 22.87
CA SER A 436 -18.04 -11.65 23.75
C SER A 436 -17.87 -13.16 23.89
N ALA A 437 -17.27 -13.83 22.89
CA ALA A 437 -16.90 -15.24 22.90
C ALA A 437 -15.54 -15.51 23.60
N GLY A 438 -14.91 -14.49 24.18
CA GLY A 438 -13.67 -14.62 24.94
C GLY A 438 -12.39 -14.32 24.19
N TRP A 439 -12.45 -13.73 22.98
CA TRP A 439 -11.26 -13.29 22.28
C TRP A 439 -10.55 -12.15 23.02
N LEU A 440 -9.29 -12.37 23.34
CA LEU A 440 -8.40 -11.37 23.93
C LEU A 440 -7.42 -10.89 22.84
N PRO A 441 -7.64 -9.71 22.22
CA PRO A 441 -6.82 -9.23 21.13
C PRO A 441 -5.38 -8.98 21.57
N THR A 442 -4.42 -9.42 20.76
CA THR A 442 -3.00 -9.08 20.89
C THR A 442 -2.53 -8.13 19.79
N MET A 443 -3.37 -7.95 18.76
CA MET A 443 -3.10 -7.05 17.63
C MET A 443 -4.07 -5.87 17.68
N TRP A 444 -3.52 -4.67 17.55
CA TRP A 444 -4.26 -3.42 17.72
C TRP A 444 -3.96 -2.42 16.61
N ARG A 445 -4.95 -1.66 16.23
CA ARG A 445 -4.75 -0.47 15.42
C ARG A 445 -4.16 0.62 16.31
N THR A 446 -3.05 1.23 15.86
CA THR A 446 -2.36 2.29 16.58
C THR A 446 -2.44 3.62 15.85
N LYS A 447 -2.45 4.72 16.62
CA LYS A 447 -2.44 6.10 16.14
C LYS A 447 -1.18 6.79 16.70
N ASP A 448 -0.30 7.29 15.82
CA ASP A 448 0.83 8.14 16.23
C ASP A 448 0.35 9.59 16.27
N VAL A 449 0.21 10.16 17.45
CA VAL A 449 -0.24 11.55 17.63
C VAL A 449 0.93 12.54 17.75
N THR A 450 2.16 12.05 17.65
CA THR A 450 3.37 12.91 17.69
C THR A 450 3.71 13.53 16.34
N LYS A 451 2.97 13.16 15.30
CA LYS A 451 3.20 13.61 13.92
C LYS A 451 1.91 14.12 13.30
N ASP A 452 2.05 15.04 12.36
CA ASP A 452 0.98 15.49 11.49
C ASP A 452 0.65 14.45 10.38
N SER A 453 -0.32 14.77 9.52
CA SER A 453 -0.67 13.95 8.34
C SER A 453 0.50 13.78 7.37
N LYS A 454 1.45 14.72 7.37
CA LYS A 454 2.68 14.71 6.55
C LYS A 454 3.87 14.04 7.26
N LYS A 455 3.62 13.32 8.35
CA LYS A 455 4.62 12.63 9.18
C LYS A 455 5.70 13.54 9.78
N LYS A 456 5.48 14.85 9.85
CA LYS A 456 6.34 15.78 10.55
C LYS A 456 6.05 15.74 12.05
N ALA A 457 7.12 15.88 12.86
CA ALA A 457 6.96 16.01 14.30
C ALA A 457 6.16 17.27 14.64
N LEU A 458 5.19 17.12 15.53
CA LEU A 458 4.38 18.20 16.04
C LEU A 458 5.05 18.86 17.25
N PRO A 459 4.79 20.14 17.51
CA PRO A 459 5.12 20.79 18.78
C PRO A 459 4.49 20.04 19.97
N ASP A 460 5.15 20.07 21.13
CA ASP A 460 4.67 19.35 22.31
C ASP A 460 3.25 19.75 22.73
N ALA A 461 2.90 21.03 22.62
CA ALA A 461 1.55 21.52 22.93
C ALA A 461 0.47 20.87 22.03
N ASP A 462 0.74 20.69 20.73
CA ASP A 462 -0.20 20.05 19.81
C ASP A 462 -0.32 18.54 20.08
N VAL A 463 0.81 17.91 20.44
CA VAL A 463 0.82 16.51 20.87
C VAL A 463 -0.01 16.33 22.14
N ASP A 464 0.16 17.24 23.10
CA ASP A 464 -0.56 17.20 24.36
C ASP A 464 -2.08 17.38 24.15
N ALA A 465 -2.48 18.30 23.29
CA ALA A 465 -3.89 18.48 22.90
C ALA A 465 -4.47 17.20 22.28
N ARG A 466 -3.72 16.52 21.40
CA ARG A 466 -4.15 15.27 20.81
C ARG A 466 -4.19 14.09 21.79
N VAL A 467 -3.33 14.10 22.80
CA VAL A 467 -3.37 13.12 23.88
C VAL A 467 -4.59 13.32 24.75
N TYR A 468 -4.99 14.56 25.05
CA TYR A 468 -6.24 14.85 25.77
C TYR A 468 -7.46 14.39 24.98
N ALA A 469 -7.53 14.73 23.69
CA ALA A 469 -8.62 14.26 22.82
C ALA A 469 -8.70 12.71 22.78
N TYR A 470 -7.55 12.04 22.72
CA TYR A 470 -7.55 10.57 22.78
C TYR A 470 -8.00 10.02 24.16
N MET A 471 -7.74 10.72 25.27
CA MET A 471 -8.23 10.28 26.58
C MET A 471 -9.76 10.25 26.61
N ASP A 472 -10.41 11.26 26.03
CA ASP A 472 -11.87 11.33 25.94
C ASP A 472 -12.38 10.22 24.99
N GLU A 473 -11.79 10.07 23.80
CA GLU A 473 -12.08 8.97 22.85
C GLU A 473 -11.94 7.57 23.51
N LEU A 474 -10.92 7.38 24.35
CA LEU A 474 -10.68 6.11 25.03
C LEU A 474 -11.76 5.79 26.06
N LEU A 475 -12.20 6.77 26.85
CA LEU A 475 -13.23 6.56 27.87
C LEU A 475 -14.61 6.22 27.28
N GLU A 476 -14.90 6.77 26.10
CA GLU A 476 -16.15 6.50 25.35
C GLU A 476 -16.05 5.19 24.51
N SER A 477 -14.86 4.67 24.31
CA SER A 477 -14.63 3.49 23.48
C SER A 477 -15.22 2.22 24.10
N GLU A 478 -15.94 1.44 23.30
CA GLU A 478 -16.40 0.09 23.67
C GLU A 478 -15.22 -0.87 23.99
N TYR A 479 -14.01 -0.54 23.54
CA TYR A 479 -12.80 -1.33 23.77
C TYR A 479 -11.97 -0.83 24.96
N CYS A 480 -12.45 0.14 25.72
CA CYS A 480 -11.68 0.80 26.79
C CYS A 480 -11.06 -0.20 27.79
N ASP A 481 -11.85 -1.13 28.32
CA ASP A 481 -11.35 -2.09 29.32
C ASP A 481 -10.33 -3.07 28.74
N LEU A 482 -10.52 -3.49 27.48
CA LEU A 482 -9.56 -4.34 26.78
C LEU A 482 -8.23 -3.61 26.51
N ILE A 483 -8.27 -2.34 26.13
CA ILE A 483 -7.09 -1.50 25.91
C ILE A 483 -6.35 -1.31 27.23
N ILE A 484 -7.08 -1.02 28.31
CA ILE A 484 -6.49 -0.85 29.66
C ILE A 484 -5.85 -2.15 30.11
N ASN A 485 -6.51 -3.27 29.95
CA ASN A 485 -5.98 -4.59 30.30
C ASN A 485 -4.73 -4.95 29.49
N PHE A 486 -4.72 -4.61 28.20
CA PHE A 486 -3.55 -4.81 27.36
C PHE A 486 -2.36 -3.95 27.83
N TRP A 487 -2.60 -2.69 28.16
CA TRP A 487 -1.54 -1.81 28.68
C TRP A 487 -1.07 -2.16 30.08
N ASN A 488 -1.93 -2.78 30.89
CA ASN A 488 -1.54 -3.24 32.23
C ASN A 488 -0.44 -4.29 32.24
N LYS A 489 -0.28 -5.05 31.16
CA LYS A 489 0.87 -5.95 31.00
C LYS A 489 2.21 -5.22 31.05
N THR A 490 2.23 -3.94 30.68
CA THR A 490 3.43 -3.09 30.69
C THR A 490 3.46 -2.05 31.83
N ASP A 491 2.32 -1.81 32.49
CA ASP A 491 2.19 -0.88 33.64
C ASP A 491 1.03 -1.32 34.54
N ALA A 492 1.32 -2.15 35.55
CA ALA A 492 0.33 -2.75 36.47
C ALA A 492 -0.55 -1.70 37.22
N LYS A 493 -0.15 -0.44 37.30
CA LYS A 493 -0.94 0.63 37.94
C LYS A 493 -1.82 1.39 36.93
N PHE A 494 -1.77 1.05 35.66
CA PHE A 494 -2.51 1.80 34.62
C PHE A 494 -4.01 1.64 34.78
N GLN A 495 -4.49 0.43 35.00
CA GLN A 495 -5.91 0.11 35.21
C GLN A 495 -6.50 0.89 36.39
N THR A 496 -5.83 0.82 37.55
CA THR A 496 -6.29 1.53 38.75
C THR A 496 -6.40 3.03 38.51
N THR A 497 -5.43 3.62 37.81
CA THR A 497 -5.40 5.05 37.50
C THR A 497 -6.54 5.46 36.57
N VAL A 498 -6.82 4.68 35.52
CA VAL A 498 -7.93 4.96 34.57
C VAL A 498 -9.29 4.76 35.24
N HIS A 499 -9.47 3.72 36.07
CA HIS A 499 -10.74 3.54 36.81
C HIS A 499 -11.00 4.70 37.79
N LYS A 500 -9.96 5.20 38.47
CA LYS A 500 -10.06 6.40 39.29
C LYS A 500 -10.47 7.63 38.47
N PHE A 501 -9.94 7.77 37.25
CA PHE A 501 -10.32 8.89 36.38
C PHE A 501 -11.79 8.79 35.95
N ARG A 502 -12.29 7.58 35.60
CA ARG A 502 -13.72 7.35 35.33
C ARG A 502 -14.61 7.74 36.51
N SER A 503 -14.18 7.43 37.74
CA SER A 503 -14.95 7.73 38.96
C SER A 503 -14.87 9.20 39.36
N PHE A 504 -13.77 9.87 39.02
CA PHE A 504 -13.49 11.25 39.40
C PHE A 504 -12.95 12.07 38.20
N PRO A 505 -13.76 12.27 37.14
CA PRO A 505 -13.31 12.92 35.91
C PRO A 505 -12.88 14.37 36.09
N ASN A 506 -13.40 15.06 37.09
CA ASN A 506 -13.08 16.46 37.43
C ASN A 506 -11.84 16.61 38.33
N SER A 507 -11.17 15.52 38.69
CA SER A 507 -9.95 15.57 39.50
C SER A 507 -8.71 15.88 38.65
N GLU A 508 -8.23 17.10 38.66
CA GLU A 508 -7.05 17.55 37.93
C GLU A 508 -5.79 16.72 38.25
N ARG A 509 -5.65 16.25 39.49
CA ARG A 509 -4.53 15.37 39.88
C ARG A 509 -4.59 14.02 39.13
N ILE A 510 -5.75 13.39 39.12
CA ILE A 510 -5.93 12.10 38.47
C ILE A 510 -5.82 12.24 36.94
N LYS A 511 -6.40 13.33 36.40
CA LYS A 511 -6.30 13.66 34.98
C LYS A 511 -4.84 13.81 34.53
N LYS A 512 -4.01 14.54 35.29
CA LYS A 512 -2.57 14.67 35.00
C LYS A 512 -1.83 13.33 35.10
N GLU A 513 -2.17 12.46 36.05
CA GLU A 513 -1.56 11.14 36.18
C GLU A 513 -1.87 10.25 34.97
N VAL A 514 -3.14 10.19 34.55
CA VAL A 514 -3.55 9.45 33.35
C VAL A 514 -2.90 10.02 32.09
N PHE A 515 -2.93 11.36 31.95
CA PHE A 515 -2.26 12.04 30.85
C PHE A 515 -0.78 11.65 30.76
N GLY A 516 -0.02 11.71 31.86
CA GLY A 516 1.40 11.38 31.86
C GLY A 516 1.70 9.93 31.44
N LYS A 517 0.77 8.99 31.75
CA LYS A 517 0.88 7.60 31.32
C LYS A 517 0.58 7.42 29.82
N ILE A 518 -0.47 8.08 29.32
CA ILE A 518 -0.87 8.02 27.89
C ILE A 518 0.14 8.78 27.03
N ARG A 519 0.64 9.94 27.49
CA ARG A 519 1.63 10.76 26.78
C ARG A 519 2.92 9.98 26.47
N ARG A 520 3.34 9.09 27.37
CA ARG A 520 4.49 8.19 27.13
C ARG A 520 4.25 7.23 25.97
N LYS A 521 3.00 6.92 25.64
CA LYS A 521 2.58 6.02 24.56
C LYS A 521 2.13 6.78 23.28
N ALA A 522 2.33 8.10 23.23
CA ALA A 522 1.82 8.99 22.17
C ALA A 522 2.20 8.59 20.74
N ARG A 523 3.25 7.79 20.56
CA ARG A 523 3.67 7.24 19.25
C ARG A 523 2.87 6.03 18.79
N ALA A 524 2.14 5.37 19.70
CA ALA A 524 1.42 4.14 19.42
C ALA A 524 0.17 4.01 20.30
N LEU A 525 -0.73 5.01 20.22
CA LEU A 525 -1.99 4.98 20.95
C LEU A 525 -2.93 3.93 20.33
N ILE A 526 -3.39 3.02 21.14
CA ILE A 526 -4.23 1.89 20.71
C ILE A 526 -5.67 2.35 20.56
N THR A 527 -6.32 2.06 19.43
CA THR A 527 -7.69 2.50 19.14
C THR A 527 -8.72 1.37 19.03
N SER A 528 -8.40 0.33 18.28
CA SER A 528 -9.32 -0.79 18.06
C SER A 528 -8.59 -2.11 17.85
N PRO A 529 -9.18 -3.25 18.23
CA PRO A 529 -8.58 -4.55 17.97
C PRO A 529 -8.51 -4.85 16.48
N GLN A 530 -7.49 -5.60 16.07
CA GLN A 530 -7.34 -6.07 14.69
C GLN A 530 -7.44 -7.59 14.62
N LEU A 531 -8.27 -8.06 13.68
CA LEU A 531 -8.42 -9.49 13.39
C LEU A 531 -7.22 -10.05 12.64
N LYS A 532 -6.53 -9.20 11.86
CA LYS A 532 -5.36 -9.56 11.06
C LYS A 532 -4.40 -8.38 10.93
N ASP A 533 -3.13 -8.69 10.66
CA ASP A 533 -2.11 -7.69 10.33
C ASP A 533 -2.24 -7.19 8.88
N THR A 534 -1.34 -6.29 8.49
CA THR A 534 -1.26 -5.74 7.12
C THR A 534 -0.89 -6.78 6.07
N PHE A 535 -0.32 -7.91 6.47
CA PHE A 535 0.06 -9.03 5.60
C PHE A 535 -1.02 -10.11 5.52
N GLY A 536 -2.11 -9.95 6.28
CA GLY A 536 -3.22 -10.90 6.32
C GLY A 536 -3.07 -12.04 7.34
N HIS A 537 -2.03 -12.03 8.18
CA HIS A 537 -1.93 -13.01 9.27
C HIS A 537 -2.96 -12.69 10.35
N LEU A 538 -3.68 -13.71 10.77
CA LEU A 538 -4.69 -13.58 11.81
C LEU A 538 -4.05 -13.32 13.18
N CYS A 539 -4.79 -12.62 14.04
CA CYS A 539 -4.40 -12.44 15.44
C CYS A 539 -4.20 -13.81 16.11
N PRO A 540 -3.02 -14.10 16.70
CA PRO A 540 -2.69 -15.43 17.20
C PRO A 540 -3.68 -16.00 18.21
N ASN A 541 -4.33 -15.15 19.01
CA ASN A 541 -5.32 -15.56 20.00
C ASN A 541 -6.69 -15.93 19.40
N LEU A 542 -6.93 -15.65 18.11
CA LEU A 542 -8.13 -16.16 17.43
C LEU A 542 -8.08 -17.68 17.27
N GLU A 543 -6.90 -18.25 17.04
CA GLU A 543 -6.74 -19.71 16.94
C GLU A 543 -6.94 -20.43 18.27
N LYS A 544 -6.88 -19.70 19.38
CA LYS A 544 -7.11 -20.25 20.74
C LYS A 544 -8.58 -20.28 21.15
N LEU A 545 -9.47 -19.66 20.35
CA LEU A 545 -10.90 -19.69 20.64
C LEU A 545 -11.46 -21.11 20.45
N ASN A 546 -12.14 -21.57 21.46
CA ASN A 546 -12.88 -22.83 21.42
C ASN A 546 -14.28 -22.60 20.80
N GLY A 547 -14.73 -23.57 19.99
CA GLY A 547 -16.03 -23.54 19.37
C GLY A 547 -15.99 -23.49 17.84
N GLU A 548 -16.89 -24.22 17.21
CA GLU A 548 -16.95 -24.35 15.75
C GLU A 548 -17.25 -23.05 15.06
N MET A 549 -18.17 -22.23 15.61
CA MET A 549 -18.51 -20.93 15.02
C MET A 549 -17.31 -19.99 14.97
N ALA A 550 -16.46 -19.95 16.01
CA ALA A 550 -15.26 -19.12 16.00
C ALA A 550 -14.27 -19.60 14.93
N LYS A 551 -14.08 -20.90 14.80
CA LYS A 551 -13.23 -21.50 13.76
C LYS A 551 -13.76 -21.21 12.36
N ASP A 552 -15.08 -21.28 12.16
CA ASP A 552 -15.73 -20.94 10.90
C ASP A 552 -15.52 -19.47 10.53
N ILE A 553 -15.65 -18.55 11.47
CA ILE A 553 -15.38 -17.13 11.26
C ILE A 553 -13.93 -16.90 10.87
N VAL A 554 -12.98 -17.54 11.54
CA VAL A 554 -11.55 -17.43 11.23
C VAL A 554 -11.25 -18.00 9.84
N LEU A 555 -11.85 -19.12 9.49
CA LEU A 555 -11.76 -19.72 8.16
C LEU A 555 -12.34 -18.78 7.10
N TRP A 556 -13.51 -18.22 7.32
CA TRP A 556 -14.15 -17.27 6.43
C TRP A 556 -13.27 -16.03 6.18
N LEU A 557 -12.67 -15.47 7.23
CA LEU A 557 -11.73 -14.33 7.11
C LEU A 557 -10.50 -14.69 6.27
N SER A 558 -10.00 -15.93 6.41
CA SER A 558 -8.87 -16.42 5.64
C SER A 558 -9.23 -16.58 4.16
N LEU A 559 -10.37 -17.21 3.86
CA LEU A 559 -10.90 -17.37 2.51
C LEU A 559 -11.13 -16.03 1.83
N ARG A 560 -11.76 -15.08 2.52
CA ARG A 560 -11.97 -13.71 2.03
C ARG A 560 -10.65 -13.03 1.64
N ASN A 561 -9.59 -13.23 2.43
CA ASN A 561 -8.28 -12.69 2.11
C ASN A 561 -7.72 -13.30 0.82
N ARG A 562 -7.81 -14.63 0.66
CA ARG A 562 -7.36 -15.32 -0.56
C ARG A 562 -8.14 -14.87 -1.78
N ARG A 563 -9.46 -14.86 -1.66
CA ARG A 563 -10.37 -14.38 -2.71
C ARG A 563 -10.05 -12.95 -3.13
N SER A 564 -9.79 -12.05 -2.18
CA SER A 564 -9.48 -10.64 -2.47
C SER A 564 -8.14 -10.42 -3.16
N VAL A 565 -7.18 -11.33 -3.03
CA VAL A 565 -5.91 -11.28 -3.78
C VAL A 565 -6.17 -11.62 -5.25
N LEU A 566 -7.04 -12.56 -5.54
CA LEU A 566 -7.38 -12.95 -6.90
C LEU A 566 -8.26 -11.89 -7.58
N ASP A 567 -9.31 -11.45 -6.88
CA ASP A 567 -10.31 -10.52 -7.39
C ASP A 567 -11.01 -9.80 -6.21
N PRO A 568 -10.85 -8.50 -5.99
CA PRO A 568 -11.44 -7.79 -4.87
C PRO A 568 -12.98 -7.67 -5.00
N ILE A 569 -13.68 -7.80 -3.88
CA ILE A 569 -15.15 -7.80 -3.81
C ILE A 569 -15.75 -6.39 -3.98
N LYS A 570 -14.95 -5.33 -3.88
CA LYS A 570 -15.45 -3.95 -3.96
C LYS A 570 -15.44 -3.43 -5.39
N GLU A 571 -16.57 -2.92 -5.86
CA GLU A 571 -16.75 -2.29 -7.17
C GLU A 571 -15.75 -1.15 -7.44
N ASP A 572 -15.34 -0.40 -6.40
CA ASP A 572 -14.38 0.71 -6.51
C ASP A 572 -12.91 0.26 -6.72
N LYS A 573 -12.63 -1.04 -6.78
CA LYS A 573 -11.28 -1.62 -6.89
C LYS A 573 -11.16 -2.65 -8.00
N VAL A 574 -11.85 -2.44 -9.09
CA VAL A 574 -11.91 -3.36 -10.24
C VAL A 574 -10.51 -3.72 -10.77
N ASP A 575 -9.53 -2.81 -10.65
CA ASP A 575 -8.19 -2.98 -11.25
C ASP A 575 -7.13 -3.55 -10.30
N THR A 576 -7.48 -3.99 -9.08
CA THR A 576 -6.49 -4.36 -8.05
C THR A 576 -6.29 -5.85 -7.82
N GLY A 577 -7.11 -6.72 -8.39
CA GLY A 577 -6.98 -8.19 -8.30
C GLY A 577 -6.00 -8.75 -9.34
N LEU A 578 -5.37 -9.88 -9.03
CA LEU A 578 -4.46 -10.55 -9.98
C LEU A 578 -5.17 -10.88 -11.31
N LEU A 579 -6.43 -11.36 -11.25
CA LEU A 579 -7.24 -11.70 -12.41
C LEU A 579 -7.60 -10.50 -13.31
N ASN A 580 -7.52 -9.29 -12.76
CA ASN A 580 -7.85 -8.06 -13.49
C ASN A 580 -6.64 -7.43 -14.18
N HIS A 581 -5.45 -8.03 -14.05
CA HIS A 581 -4.24 -7.46 -14.63
C HIS A 581 -4.31 -7.53 -16.18
N PRO A 582 -4.13 -6.39 -16.91
CA PRO A 582 -4.31 -6.33 -18.36
C PRO A 582 -3.46 -7.35 -19.14
N ARG A 583 -2.24 -7.58 -18.68
CA ARG A 583 -1.28 -8.48 -19.32
C ARG A 583 -1.75 -9.95 -19.39
N LEU A 584 -2.58 -10.40 -18.45
CA LEU A 584 -3.12 -11.77 -18.48
C LEU A 584 -3.88 -12.06 -19.76
N LYS A 585 -4.56 -11.06 -20.33
CA LYS A 585 -5.30 -11.19 -21.61
C LYS A 585 -4.38 -11.28 -22.83
N ILE A 586 -3.11 -10.88 -22.69
CA ILE A 586 -2.14 -10.82 -23.78
C ILE A 586 -1.32 -12.12 -23.85
N ASP A 587 -0.70 -12.52 -22.76
CA ASP A 587 0.28 -13.61 -22.74
C ASP A 587 0.19 -14.53 -21.51
N HIS A 588 -0.91 -14.49 -20.76
CA HIS A 588 -1.13 -15.27 -19.53
C HIS A 588 -0.03 -15.07 -18.46
N LYS A 589 0.62 -13.90 -18.42
CA LYS A 589 1.71 -13.62 -17.47
C LYS A 589 1.42 -12.42 -16.61
N LEU A 590 2.01 -12.44 -15.43
CA LEU A 590 2.03 -11.30 -14.52
C LEU A 590 3.46 -10.76 -14.39
N PRO A 591 3.68 -9.44 -14.39
CA PRO A 591 5.01 -8.88 -14.30
C PRO A 591 5.58 -9.06 -12.89
N ALA A 592 6.76 -9.69 -12.78
CA ALA A 592 7.51 -9.78 -11.53
C ALA A 592 8.26 -8.46 -11.26
N LYS A 593 7.50 -7.37 -11.07
CA LYS A 593 8.01 -5.99 -11.01
C LYS A 593 8.51 -5.62 -9.62
N SER A 594 9.65 -4.89 -9.58
CA SER A 594 10.12 -4.19 -8.39
C SER A 594 9.64 -2.74 -8.39
N SER A 595 9.01 -2.31 -7.31
CA SER A 595 8.59 -0.92 -7.11
C SER A 595 9.67 -0.03 -6.47
N GLY A 596 10.85 -0.58 -6.18
CA GLY A 596 11.97 0.11 -5.56
C GLY A 596 12.74 -0.74 -4.56
N LEU A 597 13.55 -0.09 -3.72
CA LEU A 597 14.40 -0.75 -2.74
C LEU A 597 13.93 -0.44 -1.32
N THR A 598 14.14 -1.38 -0.39
CA THR A 598 14.11 -1.11 1.04
C THR A 598 15.39 -0.37 1.45
N ASN A 599 15.45 0.17 2.68
CA ASN A 599 16.67 0.76 3.21
C ASN A 599 17.87 -0.22 3.27
N THR A 600 17.60 -1.53 3.26
CA THR A 600 18.60 -2.61 3.21
C THR A 600 18.86 -3.08 1.78
N SER A 601 18.50 -2.33 0.76
CA SER A 601 18.68 -2.62 -0.67
C SER A 601 17.95 -3.87 -1.19
N ARG A 602 17.03 -4.44 -0.40
CA ARG A 602 16.14 -5.51 -0.88
C ARG A 602 15.11 -4.96 -1.86
N GLN A 603 14.79 -5.72 -2.89
CA GLN A 603 13.74 -5.38 -3.86
C GLN A 603 12.36 -5.36 -3.19
N LYS A 604 11.55 -4.33 -3.49
CA LYS A 604 10.13 -4.26 -3.11
C LYS A 604 9.29 -4.82 -4.26
N HIS A 605 8.93 -6.08 -4.15
CA HIS A 605 8.06 -6.70 -5.15
C HIS A 605 6.62 -6.18 -5.01
N SER A 606 5.96 -5.93 -6.14
CA SER A 606 4.60 -5.36 -6.14
C SER A 606 3.51 -6.41 -6.40
N ILE A 607 3.64 -7.23 -7.42
CA ILE A 607 2.61 -8.18 -7.87
C ILE A 607 2.93 -9.59 -7.36
N CYS A 608 4.14 -10.07 -7.65
CA CYS A 608 4.61 -11.39 -7.19
C CYS A 608 5.15 -11.28 -5.76
N ALA A 609 4.29 -10.93 -4.79
CA ALA A 609 4.68 -10.69 -3.41
C ALA A 609 3.70 -11.33 -2.43
N ASN A 610 4.17 -11.63 -1.21
CA ASN A 610 3.36 -12.14 -0.11
C ASN A 610 2.55 -13.41 -0.43
N MET A 611 3.10 -14.29 -1.28
CA MET A 611 2.45 -15.56 -1.58
C MET A 611 2.38 -16.43 -0.32
N PRO A 612 1.21 -17.02 -0.03
CA PRO A 612 1.04 -17.83 1.18
C PRO A 612 1.96 -19.07 1.15
N LYS A 613 2.40 -19.51 2.32
CA LYS A 613 3.21 -20.73 2.42
C LYS A 613 2.39 -21.96 1.99
N PRO A 614 2.99 -22.92 1.26
CA PRO A 614 2.32 -24.16 0.85
C PRO A 614 2.30 -25.17 2.03
N SER A 615 1.74 -24.76 3.15
CA SER A 615 1.66 -25.55 4.38
C SER A 615 0.22 -26.00 4.62
N PRO A 616 -0.03 -27.22 5.12
CA PRO A 616 -1.39 -27.67 5.50
C PRO A 616 -2.08 -26.76 6.52
N LYS A 617 -1.30 -26.04 7.32
CA LYS A 617 -1.81 -25.06 8.30
C LYS A 617 -2.27 -23.75 7.69
N VAL A 618 -1.97 -23.49 6.42
CA VAL A 618 -2.29 -22.25 5.73
C VAL A 618 -3.42 -22.50 4.74
N VAL A 619 -4.59 -21.93 5.04
CA VAL A 619 -5.78 -22.05 4.20
C VAL A 619 -5.47 -21.65 2.76
N MET A 620 -5.75 -22.52 1.80
CA MET A 620 -5.49 -22.34 0.35
C MET A 620 -4.03 -22.00 0.02
N GLY A 621 -3.08 -22.29 0.90
CA GLY A 621 -1.68 -21.91 0.71
C GLY A 621 -1.01 -22.59 -0.48
N LYS A 622 -1.24 -23.91 -0.62
CA LYS A 622 -0.73 -24.71 -1.74
C LYS A 622 -1.39 -24.30 -3.05
N GLU A 623 -2.71 -24.16 -3.04
CA GLU A 623 -3.51 -23.81 -4.22
C GLU A 623 -3.15 -22.40 -4.74
N MET A 624 -3.05 -21.40 -3.87
CA MET A 624 -2.64 -20.05 -4.26
C MET A 624 -1.23 -20.03 -4.88
N ARG A 625 -0.33 -20.86 -4.36
CA ARG A 625 1.04 -20.92 -4.87
C ARG A 625 1.13 -21.66 -6.19
N SER A 626 0.33 -22.72 -6.40
CA SER A 626 0.31 -23.48 -7.65
C SER A 626 -0.24 -22.71 -8.86
N LEU A 627 -0.87 -21.55 -8.64
CA LEU A 627 -1.28 -20.66 -9.72
C LEU A 627 -0.09 -20.01 -10.45
N TRP A 628 1.06 -19.98 -9.80
CA TRP A 628 2.30 -19.41 -10.34
C TRP A 628 3.20 -20.51 -10.84
N GLY A 629 3.77 -20.34 -12.00
CA GLY A 629 4.62 -21.38 -12.56
C GLY A 629 5.17 -21.03 -13.93
N VAL A 630 5.26 -22.04 -14.78
CA VAL A 630 5.74 -21.95 -16.14
C VAL A 630 4.70 -22.53 -17.10
N PRO A 631 4.71 -22.12 -18.38
CA PRO A 631 3.81 -22.70 -19.39
C PRO A 631 4.01 -24.21 -19.53
N PRO A 632 3.00 -24.93 -20.05
CA PRO A 632 3.15 -26.36 -20.38
C PRO A 632 4.37 -26.62 -21.27
N GLY A 633 5.12 -27.67 -20.96
CA GLY A 633 6.36 -28.05 -21.68
C GLY A 633 7.64 -27.39 -21.14
N TYR A 634 7.55 -26.53 -20.14
CA TYR A 634 8.69 -25.92 -19.45
C TYR A 634 8.89 -26.48 -18.04
N PHE A 635 10.11 -26.38 -17.54
CA PHE A 635 10.46 -26.72 -16.15
C PHE A 635 10.88 -25.48 -15.39
N GLU A 636 10.51 -25.41 -14.10
CA GLU A 636 10.98 -24.39 -13.19
C GLU A 636 12.17 -24.91 -12.38
N ILE A 637 13.25 -24.14 -12.36
CA ILE A 637 14.45 -24.41 -11.56
C ILE A 637 14.56 -23.32 -10.49
N GLY A 638 14.48 -23.72 -9.22
CA GLY A 638 14.65 -22.85 -8.07
C GLY A 638 16.03 -22.99 -7.45
N ILE A 639 16.69 -21.86 -7.16
CA ILE A 639 17.96 -21.82 -6.42
C ILE A 639 17.76 -20.94 -5.19
N ASP A 640 18.11 -21.44 -4.01
CA ASP A 640 18.00 -20.73 -2.74
C ASP A 640 19.33 -20.70 -1.99
N GLY A 641 19.65 -19.57 -1.37
CA GLY A 641 20.86 -19.40 -0.55
C GLY A 641 20.63 -19.87 0.88
N SER A 642 21.19 -20.99 1.29
CA SER A 642 21.08 -21.51 2.65
C SER A 642 21.77 -20.59 3.65
N ASN A 643 21.10 -20.30 4.78
CA ASN A 643 21.64 -19.53 5.92
C ASN A 643 22.27 -18.16 5.53
N LEU A 644 21.79 -17.54 4.44
CA LEU A 644 22.40 -16.38 3.83
C LEU A 644 22.71 -15.25 4.83
N GLU A 645 21.75 -14.83 5.66
CA GLU A 645 21.93 -13.76 6.63
C GLU A 645 22.93 -14.11 7.75
N GLN A 646 22.96 -15.39 8.17
CA GLN A 646 23.95 -15.86 9.14
C GLN A 646 25.35 -15.88 8.55
N LEU A 647 25.51 -16.30 7.30
CA LEU A 647 26.80 -16.29 6.61
C LEU A 647 27.34 -14.86 6.44
N ILE A 648 26.47 -13.90 6.10
CA ILE A 648 26.87 -12.47 6.09
C ILE A 648 27.27 -11.99 7.48
N GLY A 649 26.54 -12.39 8.52
CA GLY A 649 26.91 -12.13 9.90
C GLY A 649 28.25 -12.72 10.28
N ALA A 650 28.48 -13.97 9.89
CA ALA A 650 29.74 -14.68 10.11
C ALA A 650 30.93 -14.06 9.37
N TRP A 651 30.70 -13.63 8.13
CA TRP A 651 31.68 -12.88 7.37
C TRP A 651 32.04 -11.55 8.06
N GLY A 652 31.03 -10.81 8.52
CA GLY A 652 31.25 -9.59 9.29
C GLY A 652 31.91 -9.81 10.66
N ALA A 653 31.70 -10.98 11.30
CA ALA A 653 32.32 -11.36 12.56
C ALA A 653 33.80 -11.77 12.43
N PHE A 654 34.25 -12.17 11.26
CA PHE A 654 35.56 -12.77 11.00
C PHE A 654 36.71 -11.91 11.55
N GLU A 655 36.62 -10.62 11.45
CA GLU A 655 37.57 -9.63 11.94
C GLU A 655 37.73 -9.67 13.49
N PHE A 656 36.71 -10.11 14.22
CA PHE A 656 36.65 -10.07 15.68
C PHE A 656 36.91 -11.45 16.34
N ASP A 657 36.71 -12.56 15.59
CA ASP A 657 36.81 -13.91 16.13
C ASP A 657 37.69 -14.85 15.29
N ASN A 658 38.40 -14.31 14.28
CA ASN A 658 39.24 -15.07 13.34
C ASN A 658 38.50 -16.22 12.64
N GLY A 659 37.18 -16.07 12.45
CA GLY A 659 36.36 -17.02 11.69
C GLY A 659 35.71 -18.12 12.54
N LEU A 660 35.73 -18.05 13.87
CA LEU A 660 35.08 -19.05 14.72
C LEU A 660 33.60 -19.17 14.45
N TYR A 661 32.89 -18.05 14.33
CA TYR A 661 31.45 -18.07 14.03
C TYR A 661 31.17 -18.55 12.61
N TYR A 662 32.07 -18.25 11.65
CA TYR A 662 31.96 -18.78 10.28
C TYR A 662 32.03 -20.31 10.28
N ASP A 663 32.97 -20.91 11.01
CA ASP A 663 33.08 -22.37 11.12
C ASP A 663 31.84 -23.00 11.72
N VAL A 664 31.27 -22.37 12.75
CA VAL A 664 30.03 -22.84 13.39
C VAL A 664 28.85 -22.78 12.42
N VAL A 665 28.75 -21.73 11.60
CA VAL A 665 27.64 -21.57 10.64
C VAL A 665 27.79 -22.50 9.43
N SER A 666 29.04 -22.72 8.97
CA SER A 666 29.30 -23.46 7.75
C SER A 666 29.42 -24.98 7.99
N ASN A 667 30.03 -25.39 9.10
CA ASN A 667 30.39 -26.78 9.38
C ASN A 667 29.66 -27.36 10.61
N GLY A 668 29.01 -26.53 11.40
CA GLY A 668 28.29 -26.90 12.62
C GLY A 668 26.78 -26.58 12.58
N ASP A 669 26.19 -26.51 13.75
CA ASP A 669 24.81 -26.09 13.95
C ASP A 669 24.73 -24.89 14.91
N ALA A 670 24.83 -23.69 14.36
CA ALA A 670 24.74 -22.46 15.13
C ALA A 670 23.43 -22.33 15.94
N HIS A 671 22.35 -22.92 15.46
CA HIS A 671 21.07 -22.88 16.16
C HIS A 671 21.04 -23.81 17.35
N GLN A 672 21.67 -24.99 17.25
CA GLN A 672 21.83 -25.93 18.34
C GLN A 672 22.74 -25.33 19.44
N ASN A 673 23.90 -24.81 19.07
CA ASN A 673 24.81 -24.17 19.99
C ASN A 673 24.16 -23.01 20.77
N ASN A 674 23.37 -22.17 20.06
CA ASN A 674 22.65 -21.09 20.70
C ASN A 674 21.54 -21.63 21.64
N ALA A 675 20.80 -22.66 21.24
CA ALA A 675 19.77 -23.28 22.09
C ALA A 675 20.34 -23.86 23.39
N GLU A 676 21.52 -24.46 23.32
CA GLU A 676 22.26 -24.93 24.51
C GLU A 676 22.71 -23.78 25.42
N ALA A 677 23.18 -22.68 24.84
CA ALA A 677 23.50 -21.48 25.59
C ALA A 677 22.27 -20.89 26.30
N TYR A 678 21.12 -20.88 25.62
CA TYR A 678 19.86 -20.38 26.19
C TYR A 678 19.36 -21.29 27.31
N THR A 679 19.45 -22.61 27.14
CA THR A 679 19.04 -23.59 28.15
C THR A 679 19.76 -23.38 29.49
N LYS A 680 21.05 -23.02 29.45
CA LYS A 680 21.86 -22.77 30.66
C LYS A 680 21.33 -21.60 31.52
N VAL A 681 20.63 -20.65 30.92
CA VAL A 681 20.21 -19.39 31.59
C VAL A 681 18.70 -19.20 31.69
N ALA A 682 17.92 -19.93 30.87
CA ALA A 682 16.47 -19.75 30.77
C ALA A 682 15.68 -20.40 31.91
N GLY A 683 16.32 -21.27 32.71
CA GLY A 683 15.65 -22.07 33.74
C GLY A 683 14.76 -23.20 33.20
N ARG A 684 14.84 -23.46 31.87
CA ARG A 684 14.16 -24.55 31.17
C ARG A 684 14.95 -24.98 29.93
N GLU A 685 14.66 -26.17 29.46
CA GLU A 685 15.20 -26.64 28.19
C GLU A 685 14.67 -25.80 27.02
N VAL A 686 15.55 -25.37 26.14
CA VAL A 686 15.23 -24.66 24.91
C VAL A 686 15.66 -25.54 23.73
N SER A 687 14.69 -26.08 23.01
CA SER A 687 14.98 -26.89 21.84
C SER A 687 15.62 -26.05 20.72
N ARG A 688 16.30 -26.73 19.78
CA ARG A 688 16.83 -26.10 18.56
C ARG A 688 15.75 -25.31 17.79
N ASN A 689 14.51 -25.87 17.72
CA ASN A 689 13.41 -25.26 17.00
C ASN A 689 12.87 -24.01 17.72
N ASP A 690 12.91 -23.97 19.04
CA ASP A 690 12.54 -22.78 19.84
C ASP A 690 13.68 -21.75 19.84
N GLY A 691 14.94 -22.21 19.89
CA GLY A 691 16.13 -21.36 19.86
C GLY A 691 16.31 -20.60 18.55
N LYS A 692 15.97 -21.20 17.40
CA LYS A 692 16.08 -20.56 16.08
C LYS A 692 15.31 -19.26 15.94
N PRO A 693 13.99 -19.19 16.24
CA PRO A 693 13.25 -17.92 16.23
C PRO A 693 13.80 -16.87 17.20
N ILE A 694 14.32 -17.30 18.36
CA ILE A 694 14.90 -16.41 19.36
C ILE A 694 16.18 -15.79 18.80
N THR A 695 17.09 -16.59 18.26
CA THR A 695 18.34 -16.12 17.64
C THR A 695 18.06 -15.04 16.60
N TYR A 696 17.18 -15.32 15.64
CA TYR A 696 16.79 -14.33 14.64
C TYR A 696 16.09 -13.13 15.26
N GLY A 697 15.18 -13.36 16.22
CA GLY A 697 14.48 -12.30 16.92
C GLY A 697 15.44 -11.30 17.56
N VAL A 698 16.43 -11.77 18.32
CA VAL A 698 17.45 -10.93 18.97
C VAL A 698 18.36 -10.25 17.93
N MET A 699 18.80 -10.95 16.91
CA MET A 699 19.56 -10.36 15.79
C MET A 699 18.77 -9.26 15.08
N TYR A 700 17.44 -9.37 15.03
CA TYR A 700 16.53 -8.38 14.45
C TYR A 700 16.07 -7.29 15.45
N GLY A 701 16.65 -7.30 16.66
CA GLY A 701 16.43 -6.27 17.67
C GLY A 701 15.32 -6.55 18.68
N ALA A 702 14.88 -7.81 18.79
CA ALA A 702 13.95 -8.19 19.87
C ALA A 702 14.57 -7.88 21.23
N GLN A 703 13.79 -7.26 22.12
CA GLN A 703 14.16 -6.90 23.47
C GLN A 703 13.67 -7.98 24.46
N LYS A 704 14.12 -7.87 25.71
CA LYS A 704 13.88 -8.82 26.79
C LYS A 704 12.42 -9.30 26.92
N ASP A 705 11.46 -8.35 26.81
CA ASP A 705 10.04 -8.68 26.96
C ASP A 705 9.55 -9.62 25.83
N LYS A 706 10.02 -9.38 24.60
CA LYS A 706 9.67 -10.22 23.45
C LYS A 706 10.29 -11.62 23.55
N VAL A 707 11.53 -11.72 24.03
CA VAL A 707 12.21 -13.01 24.25
C VAL A 707 11.54 -13.77 25.42
N ALA A 708 11.14 -13.06 26.47
CA ALA A 708 10.38 -13.60 27.58
C ALA A 708 9.04 -14.20 27.12
N ASP A 709 8.28 -13.47 26.30
CA ASP A 709 7.03 -13.94 25.69
C ASP A 709 7.23 -15.20 24.81
N MET A 710 8.35 -15.29 24.08
CA MET A 710 8.63 -16.41 23.19
C MET A 710 8.95 -17.70 23.96
N LEU A 711 9.52 -17.58 25.15
CA LEU A 711 9.93 -18.70 26.01
C LEU A 711 8.98 -18.94 27.19
N ASP A 712 7.99 -18.07 27.41
CA ASP A 712 7.13 -18.08 28.58
C ASP A 712 7.95 -18.03 29.90
N ILE A 713 8.85 -17.06 29.98
CA ILE A 713 9.76 -16.81 31.12
C ILE A 713 9.66 -15.36 31.59
N SER A 714 10.33 -15.02 32.70
CA SER A 714 10.35 -13.61 33.15
C SER A 714 11.20 -12.71 32.22
N PRO A 715 10.94 -11.40 32.17
CA PRO A 715 11.76 -10.46 31.40
C PRO A 715 13.25 -10.43 31.84
N GLU A 716 13.54 -10.70 33.10
CA GLU A 716 14.92 -10.81 33.62
C GLU A 716 15.64 -12.03 33.03
N LEU A 717 14.96 -13.16 32.93
CA LEU A 717 15.49 -14.36 32.26
C LEU A 717 15.57 -14.11 30.74
N GLY A 718 14.62 -13.37 30.15
CA GLY A 718 14.68 -12.94 28.76
C GLY A 718 15.93 -12.11 28.45
N GLN A 719 16.35 -11.22 29.36
CA GLN A 719 17.60 -10.49 29.21
C GLN A 719 18.83 -11.42 29.28
N ARG A 720 18.84 -12.36 30.22
CA ARG A 720 19.93 -13.36 30.31
C ARG A 720 20.07 -14.22 29.07
N VAL A 721 18.96 -14.57 28.41
CA VAL A 721 18.97 -15.30 27.11
C VAL A 721 19.60 -14.43 26.02
N ILE A 722 19.30 -13.12 25.98
CA ILE A 722 19.94 -12.19 25.03
C ILE A 722 21.46 -12.11 25.32
N ASP A 723 21.86 -11.96 26.56
CA ASP A 723 23.27 -11.89 26.93
C ASP A 723 24.01 -13.18 26.60
N ALA A 724 23.40 -14.35 26.84
CA ALA A 724 23.96 -15.64 26.46
C ALA A 724 24.17 -15.80 24.95
N LEU A 725 23.32 -15.22 24.09
CA LEU A 725 23.55 -15.20 22.64
C LEU A 725 24.86 -14.45 22.32
N TRP A 726 25.03 -13.25 22.90
CA TRP A 726 26.20 -12.44 22.58
C TRP A 726 27.51 -13.01 23.17
N ASP A 727 27.45 -13.66 24.33
CA ASP A 727 28.61 -14.31 24.95
C ASP A 727 29.00 -15.61 24.24
N ALA A 728 28.03 -16.34 23.68
CA ALA A 728 28.29 -17.49 22.83
C ALA A 728 28.83 -17.13 21.44
N ASN A 729 28.63 -15.88 20.98
CA ASN A 729 29.04 -15.43 19.65
C ASN A 729 29.84 -14.10 19.72
N PRO A 730 31.04 -14.10 20.27
CA PRO A 730 31.84 -12.90 20.49
C PRO A 730 32.17 -12.12 19.20
N GLY A 731 32.35 -12.80 18.07
CA GLY A 731 32.55 -12.15 16.77
C GLY A 731 31.36 -11.32 16.32
N LEU A 732 30.14 -11.86 16.45
CA LEU A 732 28.90 -11.11 16.17
C LEU A 732 28.72 -9.93 17.11
N LYS A 733 29.05 -10.10 18.40
CA LYS A 733 29.04 -9.02 19.38
C LYS A 733 29.98 -7.89 18.97
N GLY A 734 31.22 -8.24 18.60
CA GLY A 734 32.22 -7.29 18.11
C GLY A 734 31.73 -6.50 16.89
N ARG A 735 31.16 -7.19 15.89
CA ARG A 735 30.60 -6.51 14.71
C ARG A 735 29.42 -5.60 15.07
N LYS A 736 28.54 -6.03 15.94
CA LYS A 736 27.43 -5.20 16.43
C LYS A 736 27.92 -3.91 17.08
N GLU A 737 28.91 -4.01 17.96
CA GLU A 737 29.48 -2.86 18.67
C GLU A 737 30.22 -1.91 17.73
N ASP A 738 30.91 -2.44 16.71
CA ASP A 738 31.57 -1.64 15.68
C ASP A 738 30.54 -0.85 14.84
N LEU A 739 29.46 -1.49 14.41
CA LEU A 739 28.37 -0.82 13.70
C LEU A 739 27.69 0.27 14.58
N GLU A 740 27.54 0.04 15.87
CA GLU A 740 26.98 1.02 16.80
C GLU A 740 27.89 2.26 16.93
N LYS A 741 29.21 2.05 17.10
CA LYS A 741 30.20 3.14 17.14
C LYS A 741 30.21 3.96 15.86
N PHE A 742 30.21 3.28 14.71
CA PHE A 742 30.16 3.95 13.41
C PHE A 742 28.86 4.77 13.25
N TRP A 743 27.70 4.19 13.59
CA TRP A 743 26.41 4.87 13.52
C TRP A 743 26.35 6.12 14.40
N GLU A 744 26.90 6.05 15.60
CA GLU A 744 27.02 7.21 16.49
C GLU A 744 27.93 8.30 15.88
N ALA A 745 29.05 7.91 15.27
CA ALA A 745 29.97 8.82 14.59
C ALA A 745 29.33 9.51 13.37
N THR A 746 28.37 8.87 12.68
CA THR A 746 27.61 9.47 11.57
C THR A 746 26.45 10.36 12.03
N GLY A 747 26.36 10.68 13.31
CA GLY A 747 25.22 11.39 13.86
C GLY A 747 23.91 10.61 13.79
N LYS A 748 23.98 9.29 13.90
CA LYS A 748 22.86 8.34 13.91
C LYS A 748 22.06 8.32 12.60
N LYS A 749 22.75 8.48 11.47
CA LYS A 749 22.13 8.57 10.13
C LYS A 749 22.24 7.27 9.36
N PHE A 750 23.44 6.67 9.29
CA PHE A 750 23.66 5.45 8.50
C PHE A 750 24.82 4.61 9.07
N ILE A 751 24.86 3.35 8.64
CA ILE A 751 26.01 2.47 8.80
C ILE A 751 26.60 2.15 7.42
N TYR A 752 27.81 1.61 7.39
CA TYR A 752 28.39 1.07 6.17
C TYR A 752 27.85 -0.34 5.89
N SER A 753 27.75 -0.66 4.61
CA SER A 753 27.43 -2.00 4.15
C SER A 753 28.67 -2.85 3.95
N PHE A 754 28.46 -4.12 3.79
CA PHE A 754 29.46 -5.11 3.38
C PHE A 754 30.16 -4.74 2.05
N ASP A 755 29.49 -4.08 1.12
CA ASP A 755 30.04 -3.62 -0.15
C ASP A 755 30.43 -2.12 -0.19
N GLY A 756 30.41 -1.46 0.95
CA GLY A 756 30.94 -0.11 1.13
C GLY A 756 30.00 1.03 0.82
N HIS A 757 28.69 0.78 0.57
CA HIS A 757 27.72 1.86 0.48
C HIS A 757 27.00 2.14 1.80
N ALA A 758 26.37 3.31 1.94
CA ALA A 758 25.66 3.66 3.15
C ALA A 758 24.31 2.94 3.27
N ILE A 759 24.03 2.37 4.43
CA ILE A 759 22.73 1.83 4.80
C ILE A 759 22.07 2.83 5.76
N TRP A 760 21.05 3.53 5.28
CA TRP A 760 20.31 4.50 6.08
C TRP A 760 19.51 3.80 7.17
N THR A 761 19.80 4.10 8.41
CA THR A 761 19.21 3.44 9.59
C THR A 761 18.72 4.46 10.61
N ARG A 762 17.62 4.14 11.29
CA ARG A 762 16.98 5.06 12.23
C ARG A 762 16.94 4.51 13.66
N SER A 763 17.37 3.27 13.86
CA SER A 763 17.26 2.58 15.14
C SER A 763 18.52 1.78 15.46
N LYS A 764 19.07 1.99 16.64
CA LYS A 764 20.23 1.25 17.14
C LYS A 764 20.01 -0.26 17.15
N HIS A 765 18.80 -0.71 17.46
CA HIS A 765 18.49 -2.15 17.55
C HIS A 765 18.45 -2.86 16.21
N SER A 766 18.39 -2.14 15.09
CA SER A 766 18.30 -2.72 13.75
C SER A 766 19.62 -2.73 12.98
N LEU A 767 20.72 -2.26 13.56
CA LEU A 767 21.97 -2.05 12.81
C LEU A 767 22.56 -3.35 12.27
N LEU A 768 22.71 -4.38 13.12
CA LEU A 768 23.25 -5.67 12.70
C LEU A 768 22.33 -6.34 11.67
N ASN A 769 21.02 -6.32 11.91
CA ASN A 769 20.04 -6.82 10.94
C ASN A 769 20.12 -6.07 9.61
N ALA A 770 20.23 -4.74 9.64
CA ALA A 770 20.36 -3.95 8.41
C ALA A 770 21.62 -4.31 7.63
N TYR A 771 22.74 -4.51 8.31
CA TYR A 771 24.00 -4.97 7.72
C TYR A 771 23.87 -6.36 7.07
N GLN A 772 23.32 -7.34 7.81
CA GLN A 772 23.12 -8.71 7.33
C GLN A 772 22.17 -8.78 6.14
N GLN A 773 21.03 -8.10 6.21
CA GLN A 773 20.05 -8.05 5.13
C GLN A 773 20.59 -7.37 3.88
N ASN A 774 21.35 -6.29 4.04
CA ASN A 774 21.99 -5.63 2.92
C ASN A 774 23.07 -6.50 2.28
N GLY A 775 23.91 -7.15 3.08
CA GLY A 775 24.91 -8.09 2.58
C GLY A 775 24.28 -9.24 1.80
N GLY A 776 23.18 -9.80 2.33
CA GLY A 776 22.38 -10.81 1.64
C GLY A 776 21.82 -10.32 0.31
N ALA A 777 21.23 -9.13 0.27
CA ALA A 777 20.73 -8.50 -0.96
C ALA A 777 21.87 -8.31 -1.97
N SER A 778 23.00 -7.77 -1.52
CA SER A 778 24.17 -7.54 -2.37
C SER A 778 24.74 -8.82 -2.98
N LEU A 779 24.79 -9.90 -2.20
CA LEU A 779 25.27 -11.21 -2.69
C LEU A 779 24.29 -11.82 -3.70
N CYS A 780 22.99 -11.76 -3.41
CA CYS A 780 21.96 -12.23 -4.34
C CYS A 780 21.96 -11.42 -5.65
N ASP A 781 22.14 -10.10 -5.60
CA ASP A 781 22.30 -9.28 -6.80
C ASP A 781 23.50 -9.73 -7.65
N LEU A 782 24.66 -9.98 -7.01
CA LEU A 782 25.85 -10.49 -7.69
C LEU A 782 25.61 -11.86 -8.33
N VAL A 783 24.98 -12.78 -7.61
CA VAL A 783 24.62 -14.10 -8.16
C VAL A 783 23.68 -13.94 -9.35
N GLY A 784 22.67 -13.06 -9.25
CA GLY A 784 21.75 -12.78 -10.35
C GLY A 784 22.44 -12.22 -11.59
N ILE A 785 23.38 -11.29 -11.40
CA ILE A 785 24.20 -10.69 -12.46
C ILE A 785 25.10 -11.75 -13.11
N LEU A 786 25.83 -12.54 -12.31
CA LEU A 786 26.72 -13.59 -12.81
C LEU A 786 25.93 -14.67 -13.55
N MET A 787 24.77 -15.07 -13.02
CA MET A 787 23.90 -16.03 -13.68
C MET A 787 23.46 -15.50 -15.06
N HIS A 788 23.03 -14.26 -15.14
CA HIS A 788 22.64 -13.65 -16.41
C HIS A 788 23.79 -13.63 -17.40
N HIS A 789 24.99 -13.23 -16.98
CA HIS A 789 26.18 -13.28 -17.81
C HIS A 789 26.47 -14.70 -18.36
N GLN A 790 26.33 -15.74 -17.52
CA GLN A 790 26.50 -17.11 -17.95
C GLN A 790 25.42 -17.55 -18.93
N MET A 791 24.17 -17.13 -18.75
CA MET A 791 23.08 -17.44 -19.67
C MET A 791 23.32 -16.82 -21.04
N VAL A 792 23.73 -15.55 -21.10
CA VAL A 792 24.08 -14.87 -22.36
C VAL A 792 25.28 -15.55 -23.00
N LYS A 793 26.39 -15.77 -22.26
CA LYS A 793 27.63 -16.39 -22.78
C LYS A 793 27.40 -17.77 -23.36
N ARG A 794 26.46 -18.56 -22.82
CA ARG A 794 26.17 -19.93 -23.24
C ARG A 794 25.07 -20.02 -24.28
N GLY A 795 24.47 -18.92 -24.69
CA GLY A 795 23.33 -18.89 -25.61
C GLY A 795 22.03 -19.48 -25.04
N TRP A 796 21.91 -19.63 -23.72
CA TRP A 796 20.75 -20.27 -23.10
C TRP A 796 19.45 -19.52 -23.36
N TYR A 797 19.51 -18.21 -23.57
CA TYR A 797 18.32 -17.44 -23.96
C TYR A 797 17.81 -17.86 -25.35
N ASP A 798 18.71 -18.21 -26.28
CA ASP A 798 18.35 -18.68 -27.61
C ASP A 798 17.76 -20.10 -27.56
N GLU A 799 18.17 -20.89 -26.57
CA GLU A 799 17.64 -22.24 -26.29
C GLU A 799 16.30 -22.20 -25.49
N GLY A 800 15.75 -21.05 -25.21
CA GLY A 800 14.47 -20.92 -24.52
C GLY A 800 14.55 -20.85 -23.00
N VAL A 801 15.73 -20.89 -22.39
CA VAL A 801 15.88 -20.68 -20.95
C VAL A 801 15.54 -19.23 -20.61
N ARG A 802 14.70 -19.02 -19.61
CA ARG A 802 14.27 -17.68 -19.19
C ARG A 802 14.43 -17.49 -17.69
N ARG A 803 14.84 -16.28 -17.30
CA ARG A 803 14.83 -15.85 -15.94
C ARG A 803 13.44 -15.32 -15.57
N ILE A 804 12.73 -16.00 -14.68
CA ILE A 804 11.32 -15.73 -14.41
C ILE A 804 11.16 -14.80 -13.21
N ILE A 805 11.81 -15.14 -12.09
CA ILE A 805 11.66 -14.39 -10.86
C ILE A 805 12.96 -14.41 -10.03
N TYR A 806 13.34 -13.27 -9.55
CA TYR A 806 14.33 -13.08 -8.52
C TYR A 806 13.63 -12.71 -7.23
N TYR A 807 13.81 -13.54 -6.24
CA TYR A 807 13.15 -13.34 -4.95
C TYR A 807 14.21 -13.21 -3.87
N HIS A 808 14.27 -12.04 -3.22
CA HIS A 808 14.97 -11.89 -1.96
C HIS A 808 13.94 -11.82 -0.85
N LYS A 809 13.95 -12.81 0.03
CA LYS A 809 13.00 -12.99 1.12
C LYS A 809 13.22 -11.97 2.23
#